data_b2e29c2af63d9885d14938497e30c471
#
_entry.id   b2e29c2af63d9885d14938497e30c471
#
_cell.length_a   1.000
_cell.length_b   1.000
_cell.length_c   1.000
_cell.angle_alpha   90.00
_cell.angle_beta   90.00
_cell.angle_gamma   90.00
#
_symmetry.space_group_name_H-M   'P 1'
#
loop_
_entity.id
_entity.type
_entity.pdbx_description
1 polymer ?
#
loop_
_entity_poly.entity_id
_entity_poly.type
_entity_poly.pdbx_seq_one_letter_code
_entity_poly.pdbx_strand_id
1 'polypeptide(L)'
;MIDFSQLGMNSNQKPINPRDIFMRLSQKTAKYQYPRDVQGEVWKQWFEQRNNKDTIIKMNTGSGKTIVALMILQSCLNEGVGPVLYVVPDKYLVKQVMEQASELGIKVVDSETDLDYQRKKAILVTNIQKLVNGKSVFGLREENNYMIGSIIIDDMHACVGTIQEQFKVVIPKDNSMYDAITKLFYEVMNIQAEGRFADIIEERNVFDNMLVPFWSWQDKTKEVYKILSENSETECLQFKWNLIKDTLKLSHCYISAKGISIVPNCTPMYKIKSFDDAKRRIYMSATLPDDSPFMTVMGIDLKEDMHVISPEKANDIGERLIIVPKIINKELTEIEVRDALIQKAQNHNVIVLVPSFAMAKYWEERGGIVLSSSNISRGVEVIKSRNNGLYVIVNRYDGIDLPDDACRILVIDGLPNISNMDDKYEQEVVRKSERIQREQVQRIEQGMGRGVRSNNDYCLVYLLGNQLTTVLYADEGYKYFSSATKAQFELSEKMCEQIEGQGLDAIIEIGDYVLDRNAMWIEACKNVTSEVDYVQEICITKPARALRKAFDYGSYGDYERAEKIINDLVNEEGNSRVRGYYKQILAEYANFTDKNKAQQILKSAKRDNIEILNPIEGIQFIKEGNSLLEQSRNIIDRINYLQHDENDLILYLDSVLDDLRFVENSSKRFENAIKDIFILIGYGARQPEREVGKGPDD
;
A
#
# COMPACT_ATOMS: atom_id res chain seq x y z
N MET A 1 -27.77 -46.43 41.81
CA MET A 1 -26.58 -45.76 41.32
C MET A 1 -26.87 -45.39 39.88
N ILE A 2 -26.87 -44.09 39.55
CA ILE A 2 -27.14 -43.63 38.18
C ILE A 2 -25.90 -43.98 37.36
N ASP A 3 -26.06 -44.78 36.30
CA ASP A 3 -24.99 -45.11 35.36
C ASP A 3 -24.83 -43.98 34.36
N PHE A 4 -23.89 -43.09 34.59
CA PHE A 4 -23.55 -41.97 33.71
C PHE A 4 -22.98 -42.40 32.34
N SER A 5 -22.54 -43.68 32.19
CA SER A 5 -22.06 -44.22 30.90
C SER A 5 -23.19 -44.34 29.85
N GLN A 6 -24.45 -44.48 30.31
CA GLN A 6 -25.63 -44.54 29.45
C GLN A 6 -26.19 -43.16 29.05
N LEU A 7 -25.69 -42.06 29.62
CA LEU A 7 -26.12 -40.71 29.30
C LEU A 7 -25.35 -40.13 28.10
N GLY A 8 -24.99 -40.98 27.11
CA GLY A 8 -24.55 -40.51 25.81
C GLY A 8 -23.35 -39.55 25.80
N MET A 9 -22.36 -39.78 26.68
CA MET A 9 -21.04 -39.17 26.51
C MET A 9 -20.34 -39.81 25.30
N ASN A 10 -20.99 -39.78 24.16
CA ASN A 10 -20.37 -40.00 22.87
C ASN A 10 -19.65 -38.73 22.46
N SER A 11 -18.39 -38.85 22.55
CA SER A 11 -17.33 -38.24 21.82
C SER A 11 -16.47 -37.27 22.62
N ASN A 12 -15.26 -37.73 22.86
CA ASN A 12 -14.04 -36.95 23.01
C ASN A 12 -13.73 -36.06 21.76
N GLN A 13 -14.70 -35.88 20.85
CA GLN A 13 -14.52 -35.00 19.70
C GLN A 13 -14.65 -33.54 20.12
N LYS A 14 -13.55 -32.83 20.01
CA LYS A 14 -13.51 -31.38 20.19
C LYS A 14 -14.43 -30.73 19.14
N PRO A 15 -15.18 -29.66 19.48
CA PRO A 15 -15.99 -28.94 18.52
C PRO A 15 -15.11 -28.35 17.43
N ILE A 16 -15.57 -28.46 16.17
CA ILE A 16 -14.87 -27.91 15.01
C ILE A 16 -15.52 -26.61 14.50
N ASN A 17 -16.80 -26.38 14.80
CA ASN A 17 -17.44 -25.13 14.44
C ASN A 17 -16.92 -23.97 15.31
N PRO A 18 -16.42 -22.87 14.74
CA PRO A 18 -15.84 -21.76 15.50
C PRO A 18 -16.78 -21.16 16.53
N ARG A 19 -18.08 -21.05 16.24
CA ARG A 19 -19.09 -20.54 17.17
C ARG A 19 -19.25 -21.48 18.38
N ASP A 20 -19.31 -22.78 18.14
CA ASP A 20 -19.42 -23.78 19.23
C ASP A 20 -18.15 -23.81 20.09
N ILE A 21 -16.97 -23.63 19.46
CA ILE A 21 -15.70 -23.47 20.19
C ILE A 21 -15.79 -22.28 21.12
N PHE A 22 -16.15 -21.10 20.59
CA PHE A 22 -16.26 -19.86 21.37
C PHE A 22 -17.22 -20.00 22.54
N MET A 23 -18.40 -20.58 22.34
CA MET A 23 -19.41 -20.78 23.38
C MET A 23 -18.94 -21.72 24.50
N ARG A 24 -18.08 -22.69 24.17
CA ARG A 24 -17.55 -23.67 25.14
C ARG A 24 -16.25 -23.24 25.84
N LEU A 25 -15.70 -22.06 25.53
CA LEU A 25 -14.52 -21.54 26.24
C LEU A 25 -14.89 -21.26 27.72
N SER A 26 -14.30 -22.02 28.63
CA SER A 26 -14.59 -21.94 30.05
C SER A 26 -13.79 -20.87 30.79
N GLN A 27 -12.68 -20.42 30.23
CA GLN A 27 -11.74 -19.47 30.85
C GLN A 27 -11.83 -18.06 30.30
N LYS A 28 -12.78 -17.79 29.38
CA LYS A 28 -12.95 -16.46 28.82
C LYS A 28 -13.39 -15.44 29.86
N THR A 29 -12.84 -14.22 29.76
CA THR A 29 -13.23 -13.13 30.67
C THR A 29 -14.65 -12.64 30.41
N ALA A 30 -15.24 -11.93 31.39
CA ALA A 30 -16.60 -11.39 31.27
C ALA A 30 -16.83 -10.49 30.05
N LYS A 31 -15.78 -9.89 29.53
CA LYS A 31 -15.77 -9.07 28.28
C LYS A 31 -16.24 -9.86 27.06
N TYR A 32 -16.07 -11.18 27.03
CA TYR A 32 -16.33 -12.06 25.86
C TYR A 32 -17.49 -13.05 26.12
N GLN A 33 -18.55 -12.64 26.79
CA GLN A 33 -19.66 -13.54 27.07
C GLN A 33 -20.35 -14.08 25.81
N TYR A 34 -20.63 -13.20 24.86
CA TYR A 34 -21.29 -13.51 23.60
C TYR A 34 -20.46 -13.00 22.41
N PRO A 35 -20.48 -13.70 21.26
CA PRO A 35 -19.88 -13.20 20.04
C PRO A 35 -20.72 -12.04 19.49
N ARG A 36 -20.09 -11.14 18.76
CA ARG A 36 -20.79 -10.13 17.97
C ARG A 36 -21.46 -10.81 16.74
N ASP A 37 -22.57 -10.25 16.26
CA ASP A 37 -23.30 -10.83 15.12
C ASP A 37 -22.40 -10.98 13.90
N VAL A 38 -21.61 -9.95 13.55
CA VAL A 38 -20.65 -9.97 12.44
C VAL A 38 -19.62 -11.11 12.56
N GLN A 39 -19.22 -11.49 13.78
CA GLN A 39 -18.31 -12.61 13.99
C GLN A 39 -18.99 -13.95 13.74
N GLY A 40 -20.27 -14.07 14.17
CA GLY A 40 -21.08 -15.26 13.94
C GLY A 40 -21.32 -15.51 12.46
N GLU A 41 -21.62 -14.47 11.68
CA GLU A 41 -21.80 -14.53 10.22
C GLU A 41 -20.54 -15.01 9.51
N VAL A 42 -19.39 -14.40 9.82
CA VAL A 42 -18.09 -14.76 9.21
C VAL A 42 -17.70 -16.19 9.55
N TRP A 43 -17.88 -16.65 10.81
CA TRP A 43 -17.60 -18.03 11.18
C TRP A 43 -18.47 -19.03 10.44
N LYS A 44 -19.76 -18.71 10.23
CA LYS A 44 -20.69 -19.57 9.47
C LYS A 44 -20.24 -19.70 8.02
N GLN A 45 -20.00 -18.56 7.34
CA GLN A 45 -19.56 -18.55 5.95
C GLN A 45 -18.22 -19.28 5.78
N TRP A 46 -17.24 -19.03 6.68
CA TRP A 46 -15.95 -19.70 6.63
C TRP A 46 -16.10 -21.21 6.83
N PHE A 47 -16.91 -21.63 7.79
CA PHE A 47 -17.08 -23.06 8.10
C PHE A 47 -17.66 -23.85 6.92
N GLU A 48 -18.57 -23.25 6.15
CA GLU A 48 -19.13 -23.82 4.93
C GLU A 48 -18.06 -23.96 3.82
N GLN A 49 -17.10 -23.03 3.74
CA GLN A 49 -16.06 -22.96 2.71
C GLN A 49 -14.67 -23.43 3.22
N ARG A 50 -14.57 -23.99 4.42
CA ARG A 50 -13.29 -24.27 5.10
C ARG A 50 -12.34 -25.22 4.38
N ASN A 51 -12.81 -25.93 3.35
CA ASN A 51 -12.00 -26.83 2.53
C ASN A 51 -11.27 -26.11 1.38
N ASN A 52 -11.57 -24.84 1.13
CA ASN A 52 -10.84 -24.05 0.16
C ASN A 52 -9.41 -23.83 0.66
N LYS A 53 -8.44 -23.93 -0.26
CA LYS A 53 -7.02 -23.68 0.06
C LYS A 53 -6.81 -22.21 0.44
N ASP A 54 -7.34 -21.30 -0.36
CA ASP A 54 -7.25 -19.86 -0.16
C ASP A 54 -8.63 -19.29 0.18
N THR A 55 -8.67 -18.44 1.20
CA THR A 55 -9.90 -17.78 1.66
C THR A 55 -9.59 -16.34 2.04
N ILE A 56 -10.36 -15.39 1.51
CA ILE A 56 -10.26 -13.96 1.87
C ILE A 56 -11.42 -13.62 2.80
N ILE A 57 -11.11 -13.01 3.93
CA ILE A 57 -12.07 -12.50 4.90
C ILE A 57 -11.92 -10.99 5.01
N LYS A 58 -12.97 -10.26 4.67
CA LYS A 58 -13.01 -8.79 4.80
C LYS A 58 -13.89 -8.40 5.98
N MET A 59 -13.32 -7.67 6.92
CA MET A 59 -14.01 -7.13 8.10
C MET A 59 -13.45 -5.77 8.43
N ASN A 60 -14.30 -4.84 8.83
CA ASN A 60 -13.85 -3.51 9.22
C ASN A 60 -12.93 -3.54 10.46
N THR A 61 -12.14 -2.49 10.61
CA THR A 61 -11.30 -2.32 11.78
C THR A 61 -12.20 -2.20 13.03
N GLY A 62 -11.83 -2.91 14.13
CA GLY A 62 -12.63 -2.91 15.36
C GLY A 62 -13.76 -3.94 15.44
N SER A 63 -14.07 -4.68 14.36
CA SER A 63 -15.07 -5.76 14.34
C SER A 63 -14.69 -6.99 15.18
N GLY A 64 -13.46 -7.06 15.66
CA GLY A 64 -12.94 -8.20 16.43
C GLY A 64 -12.32 -9.29 15.56
N LYS A 65 -11.63 -8.92 14.49
CA LYS A 65 -10.89 -9.83 13.58
C LYS A 65 -10.04 -10.87 14.32
N THR A 66 -9.32 -10.45 15.36
CA THR A 66 -8.44 -11.35 16.14
C THR A 66 -9.21 -12.52 16.77
N ILE A 67 -10.41 -12.28 17.30
CA ILE A 67 -11.25 -13.34 17.87
C ILE A 67 -11.71 -14.30 16.77
N VAL A 68 -12.12 -13.74 15.63
CA VAL A 68 -12.52 -14.53 14.46
C VAL A 68 -11.38 -15.46 14.04
N ALA A 69 -10.19 -14.92 13.90
CA ALA A 69 -9.00 -15.66 13.50
C ALA A 69 -8.61 -16.76 14.50
N LEU A 70 -8.59 -16.45 15.80
CA LEU A 70 -8.25 -17.42 16.83
C LEU A 70 -9.23 -18.61 16.86
N MET A 71 -10.54 -18.35 16.69
CA MET A 71 -11.54 -19.42 16.61
C MET A 71 -11.40 -20.28 15.36
N ILE A 72 -11.10 -19.67 14.22
CA ILE A 72 -10.85 -20.38 12.95
C ILE A 72 -9.61 -21.28 13.09
N LEU A 73 -8.50 -20.78 13.66
CA LEU A 73 -7.29 -21.58 13.84
C LEU A 73 -7.49 -22.68 14.89
N GLN A 74 -8.25 -22.41 15.95
CA GLN A 74 -8.63 -23.45 16.92
C GLN A 74 -9.51 -24.54 16.28
N SER A 75 -10.41 -24.15 15.36
CA SER A 75 -11.19 -25.09 14.55
C SER A 75 -10.26 -25.98 13.70
N CYS A 76 -9.29 -25.38 13.00
CA CYS A 76 -8.29 -26.13 12.21
C CYS A 76 -7.48 -27.11 13.07
N LEU A 77 -7.07 -26.72 14.30
CA LEU A 77 -6.40 -27.64 15.24
C LEU A 77 -7.31 -28.80 15.67
N ASN A 78 -8.56 -28.52 16.00
CA ASN A 78 -9.52 -29.54 16.43
C ASN A 78 -9.87 -30.53 15.31
N GLU A 79 -9.84 -30.06 14.04
CA GLU A 79 -10.08 -30.85 12.83
C GLU A 79 -8.82 -31.63 12.37
N GLY A 80 -7.65 -31.36 13.01
CA GLY A 80 -6.38 -32.04 12.68
C GLY A 80 -5.62 -31.42 11.50
N VAL A 81 -5.99 -30.22 11.04
CA VAL A 81 -5.34 -29.48 9.93
C VAL A 81 -4.23 -28.55 10.46
N GLY A 82 -3.50 -29.01 11.46
CA GLY A 82 -2.33 -28.31 12.01
C GLY A 82 -1.01 -28.86 11.47
N PRO A 83 0.14 -28.22 11.84
CA PRO A 83 0.28 -27.06 12.74
C PRO A 83 -0.38 -25.79 12.22
N VAL A 84 -0.77 -24.88 13.11
CA VAL A 84 -1.46 -23.66 12.72
C VAL A 84 -0.67 -22.40 13.10
N LEU A 85 -0.70 -21.43 12.21
CA LEU A 85 0.09 -20.21 12.30
C LEU A 85 -0.82 -18.97 12.23
N TYR A 86 -0.66 -18.06 13.19
CA TYR A 86 -1.26 -16.73 13.18
C TYR A 86 -0.19 -15.69 12.87
N VAL A 87 -0.29 -14.99 11.76
CA VAL A 87 0.71 -14.03 11.30
C VAL A 87 0.14 -12.61 11.36
N VAL A 88 0.91 -11.70 11.93
CA VAL A 88 0.60 -10.27 12.03
C VAL A 88 1.71 -9.42 11.41
N PRO A 89 1.46 -8.14 11.10
CA PRO A 89 2.44 -7.26 10.47
C PRO A 89 3.74 -7.08 11.28
N ASP A 90 3.65 -6.91 12.60
CA ASP A 90 4.78 -6.56 13.44
C ASP A 90 4.80 -7.26 14.81
N LYS A 91 5.91 -7.09 15.55
CA LYS A 91 6.11 -7.71 16.86
C LYS A 91 5.22 -7.14 17.97
N TYR A 92 4.74 -5.90 17.83
CA TYR A 92 3.85 -5.29 18.81
C TYR A 92 2.49 -5.97 18.75
N LEU A 93 1.96 -6.21 17.57
CA LEU A 93 0.70 -6.92 17.38
C LEU A 93 0.77 -8.40 17.82
N VAL A 94 1.94 -9.05 17.75
CA VAL A 94 2.12 -10.39 18.31
C VAL A 94 1.74 -10.41 19.80
N LYS A 95 2.23 -9.45 20.60
CA LYS A 95 1.91 -9.35 22.01
C LYS A 95 0.42 -9.14 22.26
N GLN A 96 -0.21 -8.25 21.50
CA GLN A 96 -1.66 -8.00 21.61
C GLN A 96 -2.49 -9.25 21.32
N VAL A 97 -2.14 -10.02 20.29
CA VAL A 97 -2.84 -11.29 19.98
C VAL A 97 -2.65 -12.29 21.11
N MET A 98 -1.44 -12.41 21.67
CA MET A 98 -1.17 -13.31 22.80
C MET A 98 -1.96 -12.93 24.05
N GLU A 99 -2.04 -11.65 24.38
CA GLU A 99 -2.84 -11.13 25.49
C GLU A 99 -4.33 -11.45 25.29
N GLN A 100 -4.86 -11.17 24.09
CA GLN A 100 -6.26 -11.46 23.77
C GLN A 100 -6.57 -12.97 23.75
N ALA A 101 -5.65 -13.80 23.28
CA ALA A 101 -5.78 -15.25 23.33
C ALA A 101 -5.81 -15.75 24.80
N SER A 102 -4.98 -15.17 25.68
CA SER A 102 -4.99 -15.45 27.11
C SER A 102 -6.33 -15.08 27.77
N GLU A 103 -6.90 -13.90 27.44
CA GLU A 103 -8.23 -13.49 27.90
C GLU A 103 -9.36 -14.44 27.48
N LEU A 104 -9.16 -15.15 26.36
CA LEU A 104 -10.09 -16.15 25.82
C LEU A 104 -9.81 -17.57 26.34
N GLY A 105 -8.66 -17.79 27.00
CA GLY A 105 -8.23 -19.12 27.45
C GLY A 105 -7.79 -20.03 26.30
N ILE A 106 -7.29 -19.44 25.20
CA ILE A 106 -6.74 -20.16 24.04
C ILE A 106 -5.24 -20.30 24.18
N LYS A 107 -4.74 -21.50 23.94
CA LYS A 107 -3.32 -21.78 24.04
C LYS A 107 -2.58 -21.27 22.78
N VAL A 108 -1.72 -20.30 22.99
CA VAL A 108 -0.84 -19.72 21.95
C VAL A 108 0.61 -19.75 22.42
N VAL A 109 1.54 -19.75 21.48
CA VAL A 109 3.00 -19.68 21.68
C VAL A 109 3.62 -18.74 20.66
N ASP A 110 4.81 -18.22 20.95
CA ASP A 110 5.55 -17.28 20.08
C ASP A 110 6.83 -17.88 19.46
N SER A 111 7.11 -19.15 19.79
CA SER A 111 8.25 -19.88 19.24
C SER A 111 7.83 -21.16 18.52
N GLU A 112 8.38 -21.36 17.32
CA GLU A 112 8.23 -22.59 16.52
C GLU A 112 8.91 -23.80 17.17
N THR A 113 9.84 -23.58 18.09
CA THR A 113 10.50 -24.65 18.84
C THR A 113 9.67 -25.16 20.01
N ASP A 114 8.57 -24.50 20.33
CA ASP A 114 7.68 -24.91 21.43
C ASP A 114 7.05 -26.29 21.14
N LEU A 115 7.10 -27.16 22.13
CA LEU A 115 6.61 -28.55 22.03
C LEU A 115 5.10 -28.64 21.77
N ASP A 116 4.32 -27.70 22.29
CA ASP A 116 2.87 -27.71 22.08
C ASP A 116 2.51 -27.30 20.66
N TYR A 117 3.26 -26.39 20.04
CA TYR A 117 3.13 -26.10 18.60
C TYR A 117 3.48 -27.33 17.75
N GLN A 118 4.65 -27.94 18.00
CA GLN A 118 5.10 -29.12 17.26
C GLN A 118 4.11 -30.30 17.42
N ARG A 119 3.51 -30.46 18.58
CA ARG A 119 2.47 -31.47 18.85
C ARG A 119 1.07 -31.06 18.37
N LYS A 120 0.93 -29.94 17.66
CA LYS A 120 -0.35 -29.42 17.15
C LYS A 120 -1.38 -29.14 18.26
N LYS A 121 -0.92 -28.63 19.42
CA LYS A 121 -1.77 -28.32 20.59
C LYS A 121 -1.89 -26.84 20.87
N ALA A 122 -1.09 -26.00 20.23
CA ALA A 122 -1.07 -24.55 20.38
C ALA A 122 -1.02 -23.86 19.01
N ILE A 123 -1.51 -22.62 18.95
CA ILE A 123 -1.40 -21.74 17.81
C ILE A 123 -0.06 -21.00 17.94
N LEU A 124 0.77 -21.02 16.90
CA LEU A 124 1.96 -20.16 16.84
C LEU A 124 1.55 -18.77 16.36
N VAL A 125 1.85 -17.76 17.15
CA VAL A 125 1.66 -16.35 16.80
C VAL A 125 3.00 -15.73 16.44
N THR A 126 3.12 -15.14 15.25
CA THR A 126 4.37 -14.56 14.78
C THR A 126 4.15 -13.37 13.85
N ASN A 127 5.20 -12.64 13.50
CA ASN A 127 5.13 -11.56 12.54
C ASN A 127 5.49 -12.03 11.12
N ILE A 128 5.10 -11.22 10.12
CA ILE A 128 5.30 -11.55 8.71
C ILE A 128 6.78 -11.67 8.33
N GLN A 129 7.70 -10.91 8.95
CA GLN A 129 9.13 -11.00 8.68
C GLN A 129 9.73 -12.36 9.09
N LYS A 130 9.17 -13.02 10.11
CA LYS A 130 9.62 -14.36 10.51
C LYS A 130 9.18 -15.42 9.51
N LEU A 131 8.01 -15.24 8.91
CA LEU A 131 7.52 -16.11 7.83
C LEU A 131 8.31 -15.89 6.54
N VAL A 132 8.48 -14.63 6.15
CA VAL A 132 9.06 -14.22 4.85
C VAL A 132 10.42 -13.57 5.08
N ASN A 133 11.48 -14.34 4.93
CA ASN A 133 12.88 -13.88 4.89
C ASN A 133 13.77 -14.97 4.28
N GLY A 134 14.96 -14.61 3.81
CA GLY A 134 15.89 -15.53 3.12
C GLY A 134 16.49 -16.64 3.98
N LYS A 135 16.25 -16.63 5.30
CA LYS A 135 16.62 -17.69 6.26
C LYS A 135 15.38 -18.28 6.95
N SER A 136 14.20 -18.14 6.35
CA SER A 136 12.93 -18.60 6.93
C SER A 136 12.96 -20.08 7.29
N VAL A 137 12.55 -20.38 8.50
CA VAL A 137 12.39 -21.75 9.01
C VAL A 137 11.18 -22.48 8.39
N PHE A 138 10.36 -21.75 7.61
CA PHE A 138 9.14 -22.26 6.97
C PHE A 138 9.34 -22.63 5.49
N GLY A 139 10.57 -22.90 5.03
CA GLY A 139 10.74 -23.49 3.73
C GLY A 139 11.89 -23.01 2.87
N LEU A 140 12.84 -22.25 3.41
CA LEU A 140 14.08 -21.85 2.71
C LEU A 140 15.35 -22.52 3.24
N ARG A 141 15.24 -23.33 4.28
CA ARG A 141 16.33 -24.15 4.77
C ARG A 141 16.34 -25.50 4.07
N GLU A 142 17.50 -26.01 3.78
CA GLU A 142 17.65 -27.35 3.17
C GLU A 142 17.22 -28.46 4.12
N GLU A 143 17.37 -28.24 5.43
CA GLU A 143 17.01 -29.20 6.48
C GLU A 143 16.08 -28.58 7.53
N ASN A 144 15.17 -29.41 8.06
CA ASN A 144 14.30 -29.09 9.20
C ASN A 144 13.37 -27.87 9.02
N ASN A 145 12.58 -27.85 7.96
CA ASN A 145 11.51 -26.87 7.81
C ASN A 145 10.30 -27.21 8.70
N TYR A 146 9.79 -26.18 9.40
CA TYR A 146 8.52 -26.30 10.12
C TYR A 146 7.35 -26.25 9.13
N MET A 147 6.55 -27.31 9.11
CA MET A 147 5.37 -27.38 8.24
C MET A 147 4.24 -26.49 8.76
N ILE A 148 3.43 -26.01 7.84
CA ILE A 148 2.21 -25.23 8.12
C ILE A 148 1.03 -26.04 7.59
N GLY A 149 0.07 -26.38 8.46
CA GLY A 149 -1.18 -27.04 8.04
C GLY A 149 -2.24 -26.00 7.67
N SER A 150 -2.40 -24.99 8.52
CA SER A 150 -3.27 -23.84 8.26
C SER A 150 -2.62 -22.54 8.73
N ILE A 151 -2.84 -21.46 8.00
CA ILE A 151 -2.28 -20.14 8.30
C ILE A 151 -3.35 -19.07 8.16
N ILE A 152 -3.33 -18.12 9.10
CA ILE A 152 -4.03 -16.83 8.95
C ILE A 152 -3.00 -15.72 8.88
N ILE A 153 -3.13 -14.84 7.89
CA ILE A 153 -2.41 -13.57 7.81
C ILE A 153 -3.42 -12.47 8.11
N ASP A 154 -3.27 -11.86 9.29
CA ASP A 154 -4.12 -10.76 9.74
C ASP A 154 -3.55 -9.42 9.28
N ASP A 155 -4.43 -8.46 9.03
CA ASP A 155 -4.12 -7.17 8.45
C ASP A 155 -3.21 -7.29 7.20
N MET A 156 -3.70 -8.08 6.25
CA MET A 156 -2.95 -8.46 5.04
C MET A 156 -2.34 -7.25 4.32
N HIS A 157 -3.08 -6.13 4.21
CA HIS A 157 -2.58 -4.95 3.52
C HIS A 157 -1.38 -4.29 4.23
N ALA A 158 -1.34 -4.33 5.57
CA ALA A 158 -0.17 -3.90 6.32
C ALA A 158 1.02 -4.87 6.16
N CYS A 159 0.74 -6.15 5.89
CA CYS A 159 1.78 -7.15 5.61
C CYS A 159 2.40 -6.98 4.21
N VAL A 160 1.65 -6.48 3.21
CA VAL A 160 2.09 -6.36 1.81
C VAL A 160 3.41 -5.62 1.69
N GLY A 161 3.50 -4.42 2.24
CA GLY A 161 4.72 -3.61 2.17
C GLY A 161 5.93 -4.33 2.78
N THR A 162 5.74 -4.99 3.93
CA THR A 162 6.82 -5.75 4.58
C THR A 162 7.24 -6.95 3.72
N ILE A 163 6.30 -7.66 3.08
CA ILE A 163 6.62 -8.78 2.19
C ILE A 163 7.43 -8.27 1.00
N GLN A 164 6.98 -7.22 0.32
CA GLN A 164 7.70 -6.64 -0.82
C GLN A 164 9.12 -6.22 -0.44
N GLU A 165 9.32 -5.59 0.71
CA GLU A 165 10.64 -5.21 1.22
C GLU A 165 11.55 -6.43 1.50
N GLN A 166 11.01 -7.61 1.86
CA GLN A 166 11.82 -8.82 2.01
C GLN A 166 12.32 -9.36 0.66
N PHE A 167 11.54 -9.20 -0.40
CA PHE A 167 11.94 -9.59 -1.77
C PHE A 167 12.70 -8.50 -2.52
N LYS A 168 13.01 -7.39 -1.89
CA LYS A 168 13.77 -6.28 -2.46
C LYS A 168 15.16 -6.20 -1.85
N VAL A 169 16.18 -6.18 -2.69
CA VAL A 169 17.55 -5.91 -2.28
C VAL A 169 17.86 -4.43 -2.45
N VAL A 170 18.34 -3.81 -1.38
CA VAL A 170 18.84 -2.44 -1.41
C VAL A 170 20.32 -2.47 -1.03
N ILE A 171 21.18 -2.06 -1.95
CA ILE A 171 22.62 -1.99 -1.79
C ILE A 171 22.96 -0.52 -1.54
N PRO A 172 23.43 -0.15 -0.34
CA PRO A 172 23.85 1.22 -0.04
C PRO A 172 25.03 1.67 -0.90
N LYS A 173 25.18 2.98 -1.14
CA LYS A 173 26.23 3.53 -1.97
C LYS A 173 27.65 3.27 -1.44
N ASP A 174 27.82 3.24 -0.13
CA ASP A 174 29.10 2.96 0.53
C ASP A 174 29.52 1.48 0.48
N ASN A 175 28.69 0.61 -0.08
CA ASN A 175 28.99 -0.80 -0.26
C ASN A 175 29.72 -1.05 -1.59
N SER A 176 30.78 -1.85 -1.59
CA SER A 176 31.59 -2.18 -2.78
C SER A 176 30.79 -2.77 -3.95
N MET A 177 29.65 -3.42 -3.68
CA MET A 177 28.76 -3.93 -4.73
C MET A 177 28.11 -2.80 -5.52
N TYR A 178 27.92 -1.61 -4.95
CA TYR A 178 27.38 -0.46 -5.66
C TYR A 178 28.27 -0.09 -6.84
N ASP A 179 29.58 0.11 -6.59
CA ASP A 179 30.53 0.47 -7.64
C ASP A 179 30.66 -0.64 -8.70
N ALA A 180 30.69 -1.89 -8.25
CA ALA A 180 30.80 -3.04 -9.15
C ALA A 180 29.61 -3.13 -10.12
N ILE A 181 28.38 -3.00 -9.63
CA ILE A 181 27.16 -3.06 -10.43
C ILE A 181 27.03 -1.81 -11.29
N THR A 182 27.26 -0.62 -10.74
CA THR A 182 27.23 0.63 -11.49
C THR A 182 28.20 0.60 -12.67
N LYS A 183 29.41 0.08 -12.48
CA LYS A 183 30.41 -0.06 -13.53
C LYS A 183 29.96 -1.03 -14.66
N LEU A 184 29.24 -2.10 -14.30
CA LEU A 184 28.68 -3.01 -15.32
C LEU A 184 27.72 -2.31 -16.29
N PHE A 185 26.94 -1.35 -15.79
CA PHE A 185 25.89 -0.69 -16.55
C PHE A 185 26.22 0.74 -16.99
N TYR A 186 27.44 1.21 -16.67
CA TYR A 186 27.86 2.61 -16.88
C TYR A 186 27.57 3.11 -18.31
N GLU A 187 28.02 2.36 -19.32
CA GLU A 187 27.87 2.77 -20.73
C GLU A 187 26.40 2.87 -21.17
N VAL A 188 25.60 1.86 -20.81
CA VAL A 188 24.18 1.85 -21.20
C VAL A 188 23.39 2.92 -20.47
N MET A 189 23.73 3.23 -19.23
CA MET A 189 23.09 4.29 -18.45
C MET A 189 23.40 5.67 -19.01
N ASN A 190 24.66 5.91 -19.43
CA ASN A 190 25.03 7.14 -20.12
C ASN A 190 24.27 7.31 -21.44
N ILE A 191 24.10 6.24 -22.21
CA ILE A 191 23.31 6.29 -23.45
C ILE A 191 21.85 6.63 -23.17
N GLN A 192 21.31 6.18 -22.01
CA GLN A 192 19.91 6.49 -21.64
C GLN A 192 19.71 7.96 -21.27
N ALA A 193 20.57 8.54 -20.46
CA ALA A 193 20.53 9.96 -20.07
C ALA A 193 21.87 10.35 -19.38
N GLU A 194 22.82 10.88 -20.16
CA GLU A 194 24.20 11.17 -19.72
C GLU A 194 24.24 12.14 -18.53
N GLY A 195 23.62 13.31 -18.66
CA GLY A 195 23.59 14.33 -17.61
C GLY A 195 22.89 13.85 -16.33
N ARG A 196 21.72 13.23 -16.48
CA ARG A 196 20.96 12.67 -15.35
C ARG A 196 21.75 11.58 -14.63
N PHE A 197 22.44 10.71 -15.35
CA PHE A 197 23.25 9.67 -14.77
C PHE A 197 24.49 10.24 -14.06
N ALA A 198 25.13 11.25 -14.67
CA ALA A 198 26.24 11.99 -14.03
C ALA A 198 25.80 12.64 -12.71
N ASP A 199 24.63 13.28 -12.67
CA ASP A 199 24.09 13.90 -11.46
C ASP A 199 23.83 12.88 -10.34
N ILE A 200 23.40 11.67 -10.69
CA ILE A 200 23.23 10.56 -9.74
C ILE A 200 24.60 10.11 -9.20
N ILE A 201 25.58 9.90 -10.07
CA ILE A 201 26.90 9.37 -9.66
C ILE A 201 27.68 10.40 -8.84
N GLU A 202 27.61 11.66 -9.21
CA GLU A 202 28.28 12.78 -8.53
C GLU A 202 27.49 13.32 -7.33
N GLU A 203 26.36 12.71 -6.98
CA GLU A 203 25.46 13.10 -5.85
C GLU A 203 24.90 14.51 -5.96
N ARG A 204 24.87 15.10 -7.16
CA ARG A 204 24.22 16.40 -7.37
C ARG A 204 22.70 16.31 -7.21
N ASN A 205 22.11 15.15 -7.56
CA ASN A 205 20.71 14.86 -7.35
C ASN A 205 20.53 13.54 -6.56
N VAL A 206 20.44 13.65 -5.24
CA VAL A 206 20.35 12.50 -4.32
C VAL A 206 18.96 11.81 -4.31
N PHE A 207 18.00 12.36 -5.03
CA PHE A 207 16.60 11.88 -5.02
C PHE A 207 16.16 11.26 -6.32
N ASP A 208 16.98 11.40 -7.34
CA ASP A 208 16.71 10.79 -8.62
C ASP A 208 17.14 9.32 -8.66
N ASN A 209 16.52 8.56 -9.55
CA ASN A 209 16.89 7.19 -9.84
C ASN A 209 16.68 6.89 -11.30
N MET A 210 17.44 5.94 -11.83
CA MET A 210 17.29 5.47 -13.20
C MET A 210 17.15 3.96 -13.24
N LEU A 211 16.21 3.47 -14.06
CA LEU A 211 16.03 2.06 -14.34
C LEU A 211 17.15 1.58 -15.28
N VAL A 212 17.84 0.50 -14.91
CA VAL A 212 18.77 -0.19 -15.80
C VAL A 212 17.99 -0.81 -16.96
N PRO A 213 18.36 -0.56 -18.23
CA PRO A 213 17.66 -1.12 -19.37
C PRO A 213 17.57 -2.64 -19.34
N PHE A 214 16.37 -3.19 -19.53
CA PHE A 214 16.08 -4.62 -19.38
C PHE A 214 16.97 -5.52 -20.24
N TRP A 215 17.34 -5.11 -21.48
CA TRP A 215 18.22 -5.89 -22.33
C TRP A 215 19.63 -6.02 -21.75
N SER A 216 20.17 -4.93 -21.20
CA SER A 216 21.49 -4.95 -20.56
C SER A 216 21.45 -5.74 -19.25
N TRP A 217 20.36 -5.58 -18.47
CA TRP A 217 20.14 -6.34 -17.24
C TRP A 217 20.10 -7.84 -17.50
N GLN A 218 19.29 -8.28 -18.47
CA GLN A 218 19.13 -9.70 -18.81
C GLN A 218 20.45 -10.29 -19.35
N ASP A 219 21.19 -9.54 -20.17
CA ASP A 219 22.48 -9.98 -20.69
C ASP A 219 23.55 -10.13 -19.63
N LYS A 220 23.58 -9.24 -18.63
CA LYS A 220 24.59 -9.22 -17.54
C LYS A 220 24.12 -9.84 -16.23
N THR A 221 22.99 -10.55 -16.24
CA THR A 221 22.44 -11.18 -15.02
C THR A 221 23.43 -12.17 -14.38
N LYS A 222 24.28 -12.85 -15.16
CA LYS A 222 25.27 -13.80 -14.63
C LYS A 222 26.35 -13.10 -13.82
N GLU A 223 26.82 -11.95 -14.28
CA GLU A 223 27.81 -11.12 -13.62
C GLU A 223 27.23 -10.53 -12.33
N VAL A 224 25.99 -10.03 -12.39
CA VAL A 224 25.27 -9.54 -11.20
C VAL A 224 25.08 -10.67 -10.19
N TYR A 225 24.63 -11.85 -10.65
CA TYR A 225 24.49 -13.02 -9.78
C TYR A 225 25.80 -13.35 -9.06
N LYS A 226 26.94 -13.32 -9.77
CA LYS A 226 28.26 -13.56 -9.17
C LYS A 226 28.59 -12.54 -8.10
N ILE A 227 28.43 -11.23 -8.38
CA ILE A 227 28.67 -10.16 -7.41
C ILE A 227 27.82 -10.36 -6.14
N LEU A 228 26.52 -10.61 -6.30
CA LEU A 228 25.60 -10.76 -5.17
C LEU A 228 25.86 -12.06 -4.40
N SER A 229 26.16 -13.16 -5.10
CA SER A 229 26.44 -14.46 -4.49
C SER A 229 27.70 -14.45 -3.63
N GLU A 230 28.78 -13.80 -4.10
CA GLU A 230 30.03 -13.64 -3.36
C GLU A 230 29.87 -12.77 -2.10
N ASN A 231 28.81 -11.94 -2.04
CA ASN A 231 28.50 -11.04 -0.93
C ASN A 231 27.22 -11.44 -0.17
N SER A 232 26.74 -12.68 -0.33
CA SER A 232 25.43 -13.12 0.17
C SER A 232 25.25 -13.04 1.70
N GLU A 233 26.34 -13.06 2.47
CA GLU A 233 26.32 -12.93 3.94
C GLU A 233 26.40 -11.50 4.45
N THR A 234 26.46 -10.50 3.58
CA THR A 234 26.42 -9.08 3.98
C THR A 234 25.05 -8.72 4.56
N GLU A 235 24.98 -7.68 5.38
CA GLU A 235 23.76 -7.24 6.05
C GLU A 235 22.61 -7.00 5.07
N CYS A 236 22.87 -6.40 3.91
CA CYS A 236 21.84 -6.10 2.89
C CYS A 236 21.35 -7.35 2.13
N LEU A 237 22.07 -8.49 2.16
CA LEU A 237 21.75 -9.69 1.38
C LEU A 237 21.38 -10.90 2.21
N GLN A 238 21.93 -11.09 3.41
CA GLN A 238 21.84 -12.33 4.18
C GLN A 238 20.40 -12.86 4.42
N PHE A 239 19.41 -11.96 4.50
CA PHE A 239 18.00 -12.32 4.67
C PHE A 239 17.17 -12.18 3.38
N LYS A 240 17.78 -11.80 2.26
CA LYS A 240 17.09 -11.51 1.01
C LYS A 240 17.57 -12.32 -0.18
N TRP A 241 18.86 -12.66 -0.22
CA TRP A 241 19.48 -13.34 -1.36
C TRP A 241 18.73 -14.61 -1.81
N ASN A 242 18.44 -15.50 -0.86
CA ASN A 242 17.74 -16.76 -1.16
C ASN A 242 16.31 -16.56 -1.67
N LEU A 243 15.70 -15.40 -1.42
CA LEU A 243 14.37 -15.06 -1.92
C LEU A 243 14.39 -14.65 -3.39
N ILE A 244 15.46 -13.95 -3.85
CA ILE A 244 15.46 -13.32 -5.17
C ILE A 244 16.41 -13.95 -6.19
N LYS A 245 17.41 -14.75 -5.77
CA LYS A 245 18.50 -15.25 -6.62
C LYS A 245 18.03 -15.93 -7.92
N ASP A 246 16.90 -16.62 -7.89
CA ASP A 246 16.38 -17.36 -9.05
C ASP A 246 15.47 -16.49 -9.95
N THR A 247 15.10 -15.29 -9.49
CA THR A 247 14.21 -14.36 -10.21
C THR A 247 14.92 -13.13 -10.76
N LEU A 248 16.26 -13.07 -10.66
CA LEU A 248 17.05 -11.92 -11.11
C LEU A 248 16.75 -11.50 -12.55
N LYS A 249 16.53 -12.45 -13.48
CA LYS A 249 16.20 -12.15 -14.87
C LYS A 249 14.87 -11.42 -15.05
N LEU A 250 13.94 -11.63 -14.11
CA LEU A 250 12.61 -11.01 -14.06
C LEU A 250 12.55 -9.95 -12.95
N SER A 251 13.66 -9.27 -12.71
CA SER A 251 13.77 -8.19 -11.73
C SER A 251 14.21 -6.90 -12.41
N HIS A 252 13.76 -5.80 -11.87
CA HIS A 252 14.24 -4.47 -12.24
C HIS A 252 15.38 -4.03 -11.32
N CYS A 253 16.32 -3.28 -11.87
CA CYS A 253 17.43 -2.68 -11.14
C CYS A 253 17.37 -1.15 -11.29
N TYR A 254 17.31 -0.46 -10.17
CA TYR A 254 17.30 1.01 -10.12
C TYR A 254 18.59 1.50 -9.49
N ILE A 255 19.27 2.45 -10.14
CA ILE A 255 20.48 3.09 -9.63
C ILE A 255 20.12 4.51 -9.18
N SER A 256 20.53 4.89 -7.99
CA SER A 256 20.38 6.22 -7.40
C SER A 256 21.65 6.65 -6.68
N ALA A 257 21.74 7.93 -6.31
CA ALA A 257 22.83 8.45 -5.50
C ALA A 257 22.93 7.82 -4.09
N LYS A 258 21.82 7.24 -3.58
CA LYS A 258 21.78 6.60 -2.26
C LYS A 258 22.10 5.11 -2.28
N GLY A 259 22.00 4.48 -3.45
CA GLY A 259 22.18 3.04 -3.57
C GLY A 259 21.52 2.44 -4.80
N ILE A 260 21.56 1.12 -4.87
CA ILE A 260 20.93 0.31 -5.91
C ILE A 260 19.76 -0.46 -5.28
N SER A 261 18.63 -0.51 -5.99
CA SER A 261 17.47 -1.33 -5.62
C SER A 261 17.23 -2.40 -6.70
N ILE A 262 17.15 -3.67 -6.29
CA ILE A 262 16.82 -4.80 -7.17
C ILE A 262 15.50 -5.39 -6.69
N VAL A 263 14.48 -5.39 -7.56
CA VAL A 263 13.09 -5.75 -7.22
C VAL A 263 12.54 -6.71 -8.27
N PRO A 264 12.02 -7.88 -7.90
CA PRO A 264 11.34 -8.76 -8.85
C PRO A 264 10.02 -8.14 -9.32
N ASN A 265 9.65 -8.39 -10.58
CA ASN A 265 8.43 -7.83 -11.19
C ASN A 265 7.15 -8.24 -10.46
N CYS A 266 7.13 -9.41 -9.82
CA CYS A 266 6.13 -9.83 -8.84
C CYS A 266 6.81 -10.65 -7.73
N THR A 267 6.14 -10.73 -6.58
CA THR A 267 6.70 -11.42 -5.41
C THR A 267 6.59 -12.95 -5.55
N PRO A 268 7.69 -13.70 -5.53
CA PRO A 268 7.67 -15.16 -5.67
C PRO A 268 7.40 -15.88 -4.33
N MET A 269 6.21 -15.70 -3.74
CA MET A 269 5.83 -16.27 -2.44
C MET A 269 5.87 -17.81 -2.39
N TYR A 270 5.77 -18.48 -3.54
CA TYR A 270 5.90 -19.94 -3.64
C TYR A 270 7.24 -20.48 -3.14
N LYS A 271 8.26 -19.62 -3.01
CA LYS A 271 9.56 -19.98 -2.42
C LYS A 271 9.48 -20.30 -0.93
N ILE A 272 8.49 -19.79 -0.21
CA ILE A 272 8.21 -20.18 1.17
C ILE A 272 7.39 -21.46 1.13
N LYS A 273 8.08 -22.59 0.98
CA LYS A 273 7.44 -23.88 0.64
C LYS A 273 6.36 -24.29 1.64
N SER A 274 6.58 -24.16 2.94
CA SER A 274 5.56 -24.54 3.94
C SER A 274 4.31 -23.66 3.86
N PHE A 275 4.45 -22.40 3.44
CA PHE A 275 3.31 -21.53 3.15
C PHE A 275 2.59 -21.98 1.88
N ASP A 276 3.35 -22.31 0.84
CA ASP A 276 2.74 -22.75 -0.43
C ASP A 276 2.04 -24.10 -0.30
N ASP A 277 2.61 -25.03 0.46
CA ASP A 277 2.07 -26.37 0.73
C ASP A 277 0.93 -26.37 1.78
N ALA A 278 0.67 -25.25 2.47
CA ALA A 278 -0.37 -25.16 3.49
C ALA A 278 -1.75 -25.54 2.93
N LYS A 279 -2.50 -26.36 3.67
CA LYS A 279 -3.83 -26.82 3.24
C LYS A 279 -4.85 -25.70 3.26
N ARG A 280 -4.74 -24.75 4.20
CA ARG A 280 -5.65 -23.61 4.36
C ARG A 280 -4.83 -22.35 4.57
N ARG A 281 -5.00 -21.40 3.67
CA ARG A 281 -4.42 -20.06 3.76
C ARG A 281 -5.56 -19.05 3.83
N ILE A 282 -5.64 -18.33 4.92
CA ILE A 282 -6.72 -17.40 5.19
C ILE A 282 -6.11 -16.01 5.31
N TYR A 283 -6.65 -15.07 4.57
CA TYR A 283 -6.18 -13.70 4.50
C TYR A 283 -7.25 -12.78 5.07
N MET A 284 -6.93 -12.12 6.18
CA MET A 284 -7.86 -11.18 6.81
C MET A 284 -7.45 -9.75 6.49
N SER A 285 -8.41 -8.95 6.13
CA SER A 285 -8.20 -7.57 5.71
C SER A 285 -9.34 -6.66 6.14
N ALA A 286 -9.09 -5.35 6.13
CA ALA A 286 -10.14 -4.36 6.08
C ALA A 286 -10.83 -4.37 4.70
N THR A 287 -11.98 -3.71 4.60
CA THR A 287 -12.67 -3.49 3.32
C THR A 287 -11.93 -2.43 2.52
N LEU A 288 -11.01 -2.83 1.66
CA LEU A 288 -10.29 -1.94 0.76
C LEU A 288 -10.77 -2.15 -0.69
N PRO A 289 -10.69 -1.12 -1.53
CA PRO A 289 -11.23 -1.17 -2.88
C PRO A 289 -10.38 -1.95 -3.89
N ASP A 290 -9.12 -2.28 -3.56
CA ASP A 290 -8.21 -3.01 -4.44
C ASP A 290 -7.63 -4.25 -3.76
N ASP A 291 -7.94 -5.42 -4.32
CA ASP A 291 -7.46 -6.72 -3.87
C ASP A 291 -6.28 -7.25 -4.71
N SER A 292 -5.79 -6.46 -5.67
CA SER A 292 -4.67 -6.86 -6.55
C SER A 292 -3.43 -7.36 -5.80
N PRO A 293 -3.07 -6.85 -4.60
CA PRO A 293 -1.95 -7.38 -3.82
C PRO A 293 -2.08 -8.85 -3.41
N PHE A 294 -3.29 -9.39 -3.25
CA PHE A 294 -3.46 -10.81 -2.99
C PHE A 294 -2.92 -11.68 -4.13
N MET A 295 -3.03 -11.19 -5.36
CA MET A 295 -2.50 -11.86 -6.53
C MET A 295 -1.03 -11.52 -6.78
N THR A 296 -0.68 -10.24 -6.86
CA THR A 296 0.67 -9.80 -7.26
C THR A 296 1.72 -10.07 -6.19
N VAL A 297 1.36 -9.98 -4.91
CA VAL A 297 2.28 -10.17 -3.79
C VAL A 297 2.17 -11.58 -3.20
N MET A 298 0.95 -12.06 -2.90
CA MET A 298 0.79 -13.37 -2.27
C MET A 298 0.79 -14.55 -3.25
N GLY A 299 0.60 -14.27 -4.55
CA GLY A 299 0.58 -15.32 -5.57
C GLY A 299 -0.66 -16.21 -5.51
N ILE A 300 -1.77 -15.69 -5.03
CA ILE A 300 -3.02 -16.43 -4.97
C ILE A 300 -3.63 -16.46 -6.36
N ASP A 301 -4.00 -17.64 -6.85
CA ASP A 301 -4.79 -17.78 -8.08
C ASP A 301 -6.27 -17.53 -7.77
N LEU A 302 -6.64 -16.26 -7.79
CA LEU A 302 -8.01 -15.84 -7.52
C LEU A 302 -8.86 -16.04 -8.77
N LYS A 303 -9.77 -16.99 -8.71
CA LYS A 303 -10.78 -17.22 -9.76
C LYS A 303 -11.85 -16.11 -9.70
N GLU A 304 -12.48 -15.82 -10.83
CA GLU A 304 -13.51 -14.78 -10.93
C GLU A 304 -14.77 -15.08 -10.10
N ASP A 305 -15.04 -16.37 -9.83
CA ASP A 305 -16.17 -16.86 -9.05
C ASP A 305 -15.86 -17.04 -7.55
N MET A 306 -14.69 -16.62 -7.09
CA MET A 306 -14.32 -16.74 -5.69
C MET A 306 -15.00 -15.66 -4.86
N HIS A 307 -15.78 -16.08 -3.87
CA HIS A 307 -16.46 -15.17 -2.96
C HIS A 307 -15.59 -14.79 -1.77
N VAL A 308 -15.63 -13.50 -1.44
CA VAL A 308 -15.05 -12.98 -0.18
C VAL A 308 -16.01 -13.32 0.96
N ILE A 309 -15.46 -13.76 2.06
CA ILE A 309 -16.21 -13.89 3.31
C ILE A 309 -16.28 -12.52 3.99
N SER A 310 -17.48 -12.00 4.18
CA SER A 310 -17.70 -10.72 4.86
C SER A 310 -19.06 -10.69 5.53
N PRO A 311 -19.28 -9.87 6.56
CA PRO A 311 -20.62 -9.60 7.08
C PRO A 311 -21.52 -9.00 5.99
N GLU A 312 -22.84 -9.10 6.16
CA GLU A 312 -23.78 -8.51 5.20
C GLU A 312 -23.83 -6.98 5.32
N LYS A 313 -23.87 -6.46 6.53
CA LYS A 313 -24.00 -5.02 6.82
C LYS A 313 -22.78 -4.45 7.55
N ALA A 314 -22.41 -3.22 7.19
CA ALA A 314 -21.28 -2.51 7.77
C ALA A 314 -21.65 -1.75 9.08
N ASN A 315 -22.34 -2.43 9.99
CA ASN A 315 -22.81 -1.83 11.25
C ASN A 315 -21.71 -1.63 12.33
N ASP A 316 -20.48 -1.93 12.00
CA ASP A 316 -19.32 -1.91 12.90
C ASP A 316 -18.39 -0.71 12.69
N ILE A 317 -18.83 0.29 11.90
CA ILE A 317 -18.04 1.48 11.56
C ILE A 317 -18.36 2.60 12.54
N GLY A 318 -17.33 3.20 13.14
CA GLY A 318 -17.48 4.38 13.96
C GLY A 318 -17.62 5.68 13.14
N GLU A 319 -17.85 6.77 13.85
CA GLU A 319 -18.24 8.04 13.25
C GLU A 319 -17.00 8.84 12.80
N ARG A 320 -17.02 9.36 11.58
CA ARG A 320 -15.99 10.29 11.07
C ARG A 320 -16.63 11.46 10.36
N LEU A 321 -16.24 12.68 10.74
CA LEU A 321 -16.44 13.87 9.93
C LEU A 321 -15.12 14.19 9.21
N ILE A 322 -15.17 14.24 7.88
CA ILE A 322 -14.01 14.46 7.02
C ILE A 322 -14.10 15.87 6.44
N ILE A 323 -13.18 16.73 6.83
CA ILE A 323 -13.18 18.15 6.42
C ILE A 323 -11.97 18.39 5.51
N VAL A 324 -12.23 19.01 4.36
CA VAL A 324 -11.22 19.50 3.43
C VAL A 324 -11.35 21.03 3.37
N PRO A 325 -10.62 21.79 4.20
CA PRO A 325 -10.83 23.24 4.38
C PRO A 325 -10.73 24.04 3.09
N LYS A 326 -9.82 23.65 2.19
CA LYS A 326 -9.59 24.33 0.90
C LYS A 326 -10.78 24.24 -0.06
N ILE A 327 -11.62 23.22 0.09
CA ILE A 327 -12.87 23.09 -0.69
C ILE A 327 -13.95 24.02 -0.13
N ILE A 328 -14.02 24.16 1.19
CA ILE A 328 -15.00 25.04 1.84
C ILE A 328 -14.69 26.51 1.54
N ASN A 329 -13.43 26.90 1.67
CA ASN A 329 -12.99 28.26 1.36
C ASN A 329 -11.58 28.25 0.75
N LYS A 330 -11.47 28.63 -0.51
CA LYS A 330 -10.22 28.67 -1.28
C LYS A 330 -9.23 29.73 -0.83
N GLU A 331 -9.72 30.78 -0.15
CA GLU A 331 -8.87 31.86 0.37
C GLU A 331 -8.13 31.46 1.65
N LEU A 332 -8.61 30.43 2.37
CA LEU A 332 -7.96 29.97 3.58
C LEU A 332 -6.58 29.40 3.26
N THR A 333 -5.61 29.86 4.03
CA THR A 333 -4.26 29.30 3.99
C THR A 333 -4.16 28.06 4.85
N GLU A 334 -3.32 27.10 4.45
CA GLU A 334 -3.05 25.91 5.28
C GLU A 334 -2.44 26.28 6.64
N ILE A 335 -1.72 27.41 6.72
CA ILE A 335 -1.11 27.89 7.96
C ILE A 335 -2.18 28.25 8.99
N GLU A 336 -3.22 28.97 8.60
CA GLU A 336 -4.33 29.36 9.48
C GLU A 336 -5.02 28.11 10.05
N VAL A 337 -5.28 27.11 9.20
CA VAL A 337 -5.91 25.86 9.63
C VAL A 337 -5.00 25.08 10.58
N ARG A 338 -3.71 24.93 10.24
CA ARG A 338 -2.74 24.25 11.11
C ARG A 338 -2.63 24.90 12.47
N ASP A 339 -2.54 26.25 12.53
CA ASP A 339 -2.45 26.98 13.79
C ASP A 339 -3.68 26.81 14.66
N ALA A 340 -4.89 26.79 14.07
CA ALA A 340 -6.12 26.50 14.80
C ALA A 340 -6.14 25.06 15.37
N LEU A 341 -5.68 24.07 14.59
CA LEU A 341 -5.60 22.69 15.05
C LEU A 341 -4.57 22.50 16.16
N ILE A 342 -3.46 23.24 16.14
CA ILE A 342 -2.48 23.26 17.24
C ILE A 342 -3.12 23.74 18.55
N GLN A 343 -4.01 24.76 18.49
CA GLN A 343 -4.75 25.21 19.66
C GLN A 343 -5.70 24.13 20.23
N LYS A 344 -6.33 23.33 19.35
CA LYS A 344 -7.18 22.20 19.78
C LYS A 344 -6.39 21.13 20.52
N ALA A 345 -5.06 21.02 20.34
CA ALA A 345 -4.21 20.10 21.05
C ALA A 345 -4.11 20.35 22.57
N GLN A 346 -4.57 21.51 23.06
CA GLN A 346 -4.68 21.80 24.48
C GLN A 346 -5.79 20.97 25.16
N ASN A 347 -6.83 20.59 24.44
CA ASN A 347 -8.00 19.91 24.96
C ASN A 347 -8.17 18.48 24.45
N HIS A 348 -7.60 18.16 23.29
CA HIS A 348 -7.71 16.87 22.62
C HIS A 348 -6.36 16.38 22.09
N ASN A 349 -6.20 15.09 21.91
CA ASN A 349 -5.10 14.55 21.14
C ASN A 349 -5.30 14.90 19.65
N VAL A 350 -4.34 15.63 19.09
CA VAL A 350 -4.24 15.93 17.66
C VAL A 350 -3.11 15.10 17.07
N ILE A 351 -3.47 14.16 16.20
CA ILE A 351 -2.53 13.28 15.51
C ILE A 351 -2.36 13.78 14.09
N VAL A 352 -1.13 14.10 13.72
CA VAL A 352 -0.80 14.63 12.38
C VAL A 352 0.01 13.59 11.63
N LEU A 353 -0.49 13.13 10.50
CA LEU A 353 0.23 12.27 9.57
C LEU A 353 0.85 13.14 8.48
N VAL A 354 2.16 13.08 8.33
CA VAL A 354 2.91 13.85 7.32
C VAL A 354 3.76 12.94 6.45
N PRO A 355 3.95 13.27 5.16
CA PRO A 355 4.72 12.43 4.23
C PRO A 355 6.24 12.51 4.44
N SER A 356 6.76 13.50 5.16
CA SER A 356 8.20 13.70 5.29
C SER A 356 8.58 14.45 6.58
N PHE A 357 9.86 14.34 6.99
CA PHE A 357 10.41 15.11 8.10
C PHE A 357 10.41 16.63 7.81
N ALA A 358 10.55 17.03 6.56
CA ALA A 358 10.47 18.45 6.18
C ALA A 358 9.09 19.04 6.52
N MET A 359 8.00 18.31 6.26
CA MET A 359 6.66 18.75 6.66
C MET A 359 6.42 18.63 8.16
N ALA A 360 7.03 17.65 8.82
CA ALA A 360 6.92 17.50 10.27
C ALA A 360 7.50 18.72 11.02
N LYS A 361 8.52 19.38 10.46
CA LYS A 361 9.23 20.51 11.07
C LYS A 361 8.29 21.66 11.45
N TYR A 362 7.29 21.98 10.62
CA TYR A 362 6.31 23.01 10.92
C TYR A 362 5.58 22.75 12.25
N TRP A 363 5.16 21.52 12.45
CA TRP A 363 4.43 21.09 13.64
C TRP A 363 5.36 20.94 14.86
N GLU A 364 6.59 20.46 14.65
CA GLU A 364 7.62 20.30 15.69
C GLU A 364 8.00 21.66 16.29
N GLU A 365 8.24 22.66 15.46
CA GLU A 365 8.58 24.03 15.90
C GLU A 365 7.47 24.68 16.74
N ARG A 366 6.23 24.13 16.67
CA ARG A 366 5.06 24.57 17.44
C ARG A 366 4.66 23.62 18.56
N GLY A 367 5.60 22.78 19.00
CA GLY A 367 5.43 21.91 20.16
C GLY A 367 4.93 20.50 19.86
N GLY A 368 4.83 20.11 18.60
CA GLY A 368 4.47 18.75 18.18
C GLY A 368 5.60 17.75 18.50
N ILE A 369 5.21 16.60 19.05
CA ILE A 369 6.14 15.49 19.33
C ILE A 369 6.24 14.63 18.08
N VAL A 370 7.43 14.63 17.42
CA VAL A 370 7.66 13.87 16.20
C VAL A 370 7.94 12.40 16.52
N LEU A 371 7.15 11.52 15.90
CA LEU A 371 7.26 10.07 16.02
C LEU A 371 7.70 9.47 14.68
N SER A 372 8.71 8.62 14.76
CA SER A 372 9.26 7.86 13.63
C SER A 372 9.30 6.37 13.94
N SER A 373 9.77 5.56 13.00
CA SER A 373 9.89 4.10 13.19
C SER A 373 10.71 3.70 14.42
N SER A 374 11.65 4.54 14.87
CA SER A 374 12.53 4.24 16.00
C SER A 374 11.88 4.46 17.37
N ASN A 375 10.91 5.37 17.49
CA ASN A 375 10.28 5.74 18.78
C ASN A 375 8.76 5.57 18.84
N ILE A 376 8.14 5.08 17.76
CA ILE A 376 6.68 5.01 17.61
C ILE A 376 6.00 4.18 18.70
N SER A 377 6.55 3.03 19.08
CA SER A 377 5.94 2.14 20.09
C SER A 377 5.78 2.84 21.44
N ARG A 378 6.83 3.53 21.88
CA ARG A 378 6.79 4.34 23.11
C ARG A 378 5.87 5.55 22.96
N GLY A 379 5.88 6.17 21.76
CA GLY A 379 5.01 7.30 21.46
C GLY A 379 3.54 6.94 21.56
N VAL A 380 3.13 5.79 21.04
CA VAL A 380 1.76 5.29 21.11
C VAL A 380 1.31 5.04 22.55
N GLU A 381 2.18 4.51 23.41
CA GLU A 381 1.87 4.37 24.86
C GLU A 381 1.62 5.73 25.54
N VAL A 382 2.43 6.74 25.17
CA VAL A 382 2.24 8.11 25.68
C VAL A 382 0.91 8.69 25.20
N ILE A 383 0.60 8.56 23.90
CA ILE A 383 -0.66 9.04 23.32
C ILE A 383 -1.86 8.40 24.03
N LYS A 384 -1.84 7.07 24.25
CA LYS A 384 -2.91 6.34 24.92
C LYS A 384 -3.07 6.71 26.42
N SER A 385 -2.02 7.24 27.03
CA SER A 385 -2.04 7.66 28.44
C SER A 385 -2.48 9.10 28.68
N ARG A 386 -2.67 9.89 27.60
CA ARG A 386 -3.00 11.32 27.65
C ARG A 386 -4.21 11.62 26.76
N ASN A 387 -4.98 12.64 27.14
CA ASN A 387 -6.17 13.07 26.41
C ASN A 387 -5.94 14.38 25.65
N ASN A 388 -4.73 14.95 25.75
CA ASN A 388 -4.35 16.19 25.07
C ASN A 388 -2.88 16.14 24.66
N GLY A 389 -2.59 16.67 23.48
CA GLY A 389 -1.24 16.76 22.95
C GLY A 389 -1.21 16.82 21.43
N LEU A 390 -0.09 17.28 20.90
CA LEU A 390 0.18 17.34 19.46
C LEU A 390 1.27 16.31 19.11
N TYR A 391 0.90 15.36 18.28
CA TYR A 391 1.79 14.26 17.87
C TYR A 391 1.88 14.20 16.36
N VAL A 392 3.10 14.13 15.84
CA VAL A 392 3.37 14.13 14.39
C VAL A 392 3.99 12.80 14.00
N ILE A 393 3.36 12.07 13.11
CA ILE A 393 3.79 10.75 12.66
C ILE A 393 4.28 10.87 11.22
N VAL A 394 5.53 10.49 10.97
CA VAL A 394 6.17 10.69 9.67
C VAL A 394 6.07 9.42 8.83
N ASN A 395 5.48 9.54 7.65
CA ASN A 395 5.37 8.51 6.58
C ASN A 395 4.91 7.14 7.10
N ARG A 396 3.94 7.12 8.03
CA ARG A 396 3.36 5.87 8.55
C ARG A 396 1.85 5.99 8.65
N TYR A 397 1.19 5.51 7.62
CA TYR A 397 -0.27 5.52 7.45
C TYR A 397 -0.93 4.21 7.89
N ASP A 398 -0.14 3.20 8.28
CA ASP A 398 -0.58 1.86 8.69
C ASP A 398 0.10 1.39 9.99
N GLY A 399 -0.39 0.29 10.57
CA GLY A 399 0.25 -0.41 11.69
C GLY A 399 0.24 0.33 13.05
N ILE A 400 -0.56 1.39 13.23
CA ILE A 400 -0.72 2.11 14.50
C ILE A 400 -2.18 2.04 14.94
N ASP A 401 -2.41 1.76 16.22
CA ASP A 401 -3.73 1.67 16.83
C ASP A 401 -3.93 2.74 17.89
N LEU A 402 -4.84 3.69 17.61
CA LEU A 402 -5.11 4.86 18.46
C LEU A 402 -6.61 4.95 18.77
N PRO A 403 -7.17 4.05 19.60
CA PRO A 403 -8.59 4.02 19.90
C PRO A 403 -9.00 5.17 20.83
N ASP A 404 -10.27 5.54 20.74
CA ASP A 404 -10.95 6.44 21.67
C ASP A 404 -10.23 7.80 21.83
N ASP A 405 -9.97 8.25 23.04
CA ASP A 405 -9.32 9.55 23.30
C ASP A 405 -7.86 9.63 22.82
N ALA A 406 -7.28 8.52 22.39
CA ALA A 406 -5.95 8.54 21.76
C ALA A 406 -5.94 9.30 20.44
N CYS A 407 -7.08 9.36 19.68
CA CYS A 407 -7.15 10.10 18.42
C CYS A 407 -8.55 10.71 18.20
N ARG A 408 -8.82 11.87 18.77
CA ARG A 408 -10.07 12.62 18.52
C ARG A 408 -10.00 13.52 17.32
N ILE A 409 -8.81 14.04 17.00
CA ILE A 409 -8.54 14.85 15.81
C ILE A 409 -7.38 14.22 15.05
N LEU A 410 -7.64 13.86 13.82
CA LEU A 410 -6.67 13.33 12.89
C LEU A 410 -6.46 14.33 11.76
N VAL A 411 -5.21 14.64 11.46
CA VAL A 411 -4.82 15.51 10.36
C VAL A 411 -3.96 14.70 9.39
N ILE A 412 -4.36 14.63 8.14
CA ILE A 412 -3.49 14.16 7.06
C ILE A 412 -2.99 15.41 6.34
N ASP A 413 -1.75 15.76 6.58
CA ASP A 413 -1.13 16.98 6.07
C ASP A 413 -0.17 16.65 4.93
N GLY A 414 -0.69 16.71 3.72
CA GLY A 414 -0.02 16.39 2.47
C GLY A 414 -0.32 15.00 1.94
N LEU A 415 -0.10 14.82 0.64
CA LEU A 415 -0.31 13.55 -0.03
C LEU A 415 0.69 12.50 0.49
N PRO A 416 0.26 11.29 0.88
CA PRO A 416 1.15 10.23 1.30
C PRO A 416 2.26 9.96 0.28
N ASN A 417 3.52 10.07 0.71
CA ASN A 417 4.66 9.83 -0.19
C ASN A 417 4.90 8.34 -0.42
N ILE A 418 5.26 8.02 -1.63
CA ILE A 418 5.85 6.75 -2.01
C ILE A 418 7.37 6.94 -1.93
N SER A 419 8.03 6.22 -1.03
CA SER A 419 9.45 6.45 -0.71
C SER A 419 10.40 5.54 -1.48
N ASN A 420 9.90 4.46 -2.08
CA ASN A 420 10.72 3.45 -2.73
C ASN A 420 11.16 3.90 -4.14
N MET A 421 12.34 3.46 -4.60
CA MET A 421 12.89 3.82 -5.92
C MET A 421 12.05 3.29 -7.07
N ASP A 422 11.58 2.05 -6.97
CA ASP A 422 10.70 1.39 -7.91
C ASP A 422 9.35 2.10 -8.05
N ASP A 423 8.72 2.39 -6.92
CA ASP A 423 7.44 3.12 -6.88
C ASP A 423 7.57 4.53 -7.49
N LYS A 424 8.68 5.22 -7.23
CA LYS A 424 8.94 6.55 -7.83
C LYS A 424 9.05 6.50 -9.34
N TYR A 425 9.83 5.54 -9.86
CA TYR A 425 9.95 5.37 -11.30
C TYR A 425 8.57 5.12 -11.94
N GLU A 426 7.80 4.21 -11.38
CA GLU A 426 6.48 3.88 -11.93
C GLU A 426 5.52 5.07 -11.84
N GLN A 427 5.51 5.82 -10.73
CA GLN A 427 4.70 7.05 -10.62
C GLN A 427 5.05 8.09 -11.67
N GLU A 428 6.32 8.21 -12.04
CA GLU A 428 6.72 9.15 -13.08
C GLU A 428 6.27 8.68 -14.46
N VAL A 429 6.47 7.39 -14.75
CA VAL A 429 6.15 6.79 -16.05
C VAL A 429 4.64 6.75 -16.30
N VAL A 430 3.84 6.39 -15.30
CA VAL A 430 2.37 6.27 -15.44
C VAL A 430 1.60 7.28 -14.57
N ARG A 431 2.13 8.49 -14.44
CA ARG A 431 1.53 9.60 -13.68
C ARG A 431 0.05 9.76 -14.00
N LYS A 432 -0.80 9.97 -12.98
CA LYS A 432 -2.26 10.12 -13.11
C LYS A 432 -2.97 8.90 -13.74
N SER A 433 -2.34 7.72 -13.74
CA SER A 433 -3.06 6.49 -14.07
C SER A 433 -4.05 6.13 -12.96
N GLU A 434 -5.14 5.47 -13.34
CA GLU A 434 -6.14 4.98 -12.37
C GLU A 434 -5.49 4.14 -11.26
N ARG A 435 -4.49 3.34 -11.56
CA ARG A 435 -3.76 2.55 -10.58
C ARG A 435 -3.07 3.41 -9.51
N ILE A 436 -2.35 4.45 -9.94
CA ILE A 436 -1.66 5.37 -9.01
C ILE A 436 -2.67 6.14 -8.15
N GLN A 437 -3.76 6.61 -8.74
CA GLN A 437 -4.82 7.31 -8.00
C GLN A 437 -5.45 6.40 -6.95
N ARG A 438 -5.80 5.16 -7.32
CA ARG A 438 -6.34 4.17 -6.37
C ARG A 438 -5.40 3.93 -5.20
N GLU A 439 -4.11 3.76 -5.47
CA GLU A 439 -3.10 3.53 -4.43
C GLU A 439 -2.96 4.73 -3.49
N GLN A 440 -2.95 5.96 -4.02
CA GLN A 440 -2.89 7.19 -3.23
C GLN A 440 -4.12 7.33 -2.34
N VAL A 441 -5.31 7.13 -2.88
CA VAL A 441 -6.57 7.22 -2.14
C VAL A 441 -6.66 6.14 -1.07
N GLN A 442 -6.22 4.93 -1.38
CA GLN A 442 -6.18 3.84 -0.40
C GLN A 442 -5.25 4.16 0.79
N ARG A 443 -4.10 4.80 0.56
CA ARG A 443 -3.21 5.25 1.63
C ARG A 443 -3.84 6.35 2.49
N ILE A 444 -4.57 7.28 1.87
CA ILE A 444 -5.34 8.30 2.60
C ILE A 444 -6.37 7.61 3.49
N GLU A 445 -7.12 6.66 2.94
CA GLU A 445 -8.15 5.92 3.67
C GLU A 445 -7.57 5.09 4.83
N GLN A 446 -6.43 4.43 4.62
CA GLN A 446 -5.71 3.72 5.68
C GLN A 446 -5.30 4.66 6.81
N GLY A 447 -4.81 5.86 6.46
CA GLY A 447 -4.52 6.92 7.42
C GLY A 447 -5.76 7.31 8.23
N MET A 448 -6.88 7.59 7.57
CA MET A 448 -8.16 7.92 8.22
C MET A 448 -8.68 6.80 9.13
N GLY A 449 -8.39 5.54 8.80
CA GLY A 449 -8.75 4.38 9.60
C GLY A 449 -8.03 4.26 10.95
N ARG A 450 -7.09 5.16 11.27
CA ARG A 450 -6.37 5.15 12.57
C ARG A 450 -7.18 5.77 13.70
N GLY A 451 -8.05 6.73 13.39
CA GLY A 451 -8.82 7.49 14.36
C GLY A 451 -10.09 6.81 14.86
N VAL A 452 -10.52 5.68 14.26
CA VAL A 452 -11.79 5.02 14.61
C VAL A 452 -11.61 3.51 14.67
N ARG A 453 -11.99 2.89 15.79
CA ARG A 453 -11.76 1.45 16.07
C ARG A 453 -13.00 0.63 16.43
N SER A 454 -14.11 1.26 16.68
CA SER A 454 -15.37 0.59 16.99
C SER A 454 -16.56 1.43 16.53
N ASN A 455 -17.74 0.84 16.51
CA ASN A 455 -18.98 1.56 16.18
C ASN A 455 -19.38 2.66 17.18
N ASN A 456 -18.76 2.70 18.35
CA ASN A 456 -18.96 3.75 19.35
C ASN A 456 -17.83 4.78 19.37
N ASP A 457 -16.80 4.58 18.56
CA ASP A 457 -15.66 5.48 18.45
C ASP A 457 -15.95 6.59 17.42
N TYR A 458 -15.29 7.73 17.59
CA TYR A 458 -15.46 8.88 16.68
C TYR A 458 -14.17 9.66 16.52
N CYS A 459 -14.01 10.26 15.34
CA CYS A 459 -12.84 11.06 15.01
C CYS A 459 -13.20 12.18 14.03
N LEU A 460 -12.65 13.37 14.28
CA LEU A 460 -12.66 14.49 13.35
C LEU A 460 -11.42 14.40 12.47
N VAL A 461 -11.59 14.37 11.15
CA VAL A 461 -10.51 14.21 10.19
C VAL A 461 -10.35 15.46 9.35
N TYR A 462 -9.15 16.05 9.32
CA TYR A 462 -8.78 17.13 8.42
C TYR A 462 -7.83 16.63 7.34
N LEU A 463 -8.16 16.93 6.09
CA LEU A 463 -7.31 16.62 4.93
C LEU A 463 -6.74 17.93 4.40
N LEU A 464 -5.41 18.08 4.51
CA LEU A 464 -4.69 19.31 4.15
C LEU A 464 -3.70 19.02 3.01
N GLY A 465 -3.39 20.05 2.24
CA GLY A 465 -2.42 20.01 1.15
C GLY A 465 -3.06 20.04 -0.23
N ASN A 466 -2.62 20.96 -1.08
CA ASN A 466 -3.17 21.14 -2.42
C ASN A 466 -3.12 19.88 -3.28
N GLN A 467 -2.01 19.12 -3.23
CA GLN A 467 -1.87 17.87 -3.97
C GLN A 467 -2.88 16.81 -3.52
N LEU A 468 -3.09 16.67 -2.19
CA LEU A 468 -4.08 15.74 -1.65
C LEU A 468 -5.49 16.15 -2.09
N THR A 469 -5.81 17.44 -2.00
CA THR A 469 -7.10 17.98 -2.44
C THR A 469 -7.32 17.76 -3.93
N THR A 470 -6.30 17.99 -4.78
CA THR A 470 -6.35 17.72 -6.22
C THR A 470 -6.65 16.26 -6.52
N VAL A 471 -5.96 15.32 -5.87
CA VAL A 471 -6.21 13.87 -6.06
C VAL A 471 -7.64 13.50 -5.71
N LEU A 472 -8.20 14.04 -4.63
CA LEU A 472 -9.55 13.69 -4.20
C LEU A 472 -10.64 14.32 -5.06
N TYR A 473 -10.49 15.58 -5.44
CA TYR A 473 -11.55 16.36 -6.11
C TYR A 473 -11.30 16.52 -7.61
N ALA A 474 -10.22 17.16 -8.02
CA ALA A 474 -9.95 17.43 -9.44
C ALA A 474 -9.73 16.15 -10.26
N ASP A 475 -9.09 15.14 -9.67
CA ASP A 475 -8.88 13.83 -10.27
C ASP A 475 -10.02 12.84 -9.89
N GLU A 476 -11.09 13.29 -9.21
CA GLU A 476 -12.23 12.49 -8.73
C GLU A 476 -11.83 11.25 -7.92
N GLY A 477 -10.69 11.33 -7.21
CA GLY A 477 -10.15 10.20 -6.46
C GLY A 477 -11.08 9.68 -5.35
N TYR A 478 -11.98 10.54 -4.79
CA TYR A 478 -12.93 10.15 -3.76
C TYR A 478 -13.80 8.93 -4.15
N LYS A 479 -14.01 8.70 -5.44
CA LYS A 479 -14.75 7.53 -5.93
C LYS A 479 -14.06 6.19 -5.65
N TYR A 480 -12.76 6.22 -5.37
CA TYR A 480 -11.98 5.04 -5.00
C TYR A 480 -11.94 4.76 -3.50
N PHE A 481 -12.62 5.52 -2.67
CA PHE A 481 -12.83 5.15 -1.27
C PHE A 481 -13.68 3.87 -1.17
N SER A 482 -13.50 3.11 -0.10
CA SER A 482 -14.43 2.03 0.25
C SER A 482 -15.85 2.57 0.42
N SER A 483 -16.86 1.74 0.19
CA SER A 483 -18.27 2.15 0.27
C SER A 483 -18.61 2.88 1.58
N ALA A 484 -18.05 2.40 2.69
CA ALA A 484 -18.27 3.00 4.00
C ALA A 484 -17.60 4.37 4.16
N THR A 485 -16.35 4.50 3.74
CA THR A 485 -15.64 5.78 3.78
C THR A 485 -16.26 6.77 2.81
N LYS A 486 -16.68 6.32 1.63
CA LYS A 486 -17.37 7.15 0.64
C LYS A 486 -18.68 7.71 1.20
N ALA A 487 -19.50 6.87 1.84
CA ALA A 487 -20.74 7.31 2.45
C ALA A 487 -20.53 8.37 3.56
N GLN A 488 -19.50 8.21 4.39
CA GLN A 488 -19.13 9.22 5.40
C GLN A 488 -18.54 10.49 4.76
N PHE A 489 -17.79 10.36 3.69
CA PHE A 489 -17.25 11.49 2.94
C PHE A 489 -18.37 12.34 2.32
N GLU A 490 -19.30 11.71 1.62
CA GLU A 490 -20.48 12.37 1.02
C GLU A 490 -21.39 13.05 2.08
N LEU A 491 -21.55 12.45 3.27
CA LEU A 491 -22.25 13.08 4.39
C LEU A 491 -21.49 14.32 4.88
N SER A 492 -20.17 14.19 4.99
CA SER A 492 -19.30 15.31 5.41
C SER A 492 -19.35 16.46 4.40
N GLU A 493 -19.35 16.17 3.10
CA GLU A 493 -19.51 17.20 2.05
C GLU A 493 -20.82 17.96 2.20
N LYS A 494 -21.97 17.26 2.32
CA LYS A 494 -23.29 17.91 2.54
C LYS A 494 -23.32 18.81 3.78
N MET A 495 -22.54 18.47 4.80
CA MET A 495 -22.42 19.30 6.00
C MET A 495 -21.53 20.52 5.73
N CYS A 496 -20.40 20.32 5.03
CA CYS A 496 -19.47 21.40 4.67
C CYS A 496 -20.06 22.39 3.64
N GLU A 497 -20.90 21.94 2.71
CA GLU A 497 -21.62 22.79 1.76
C GLU A 497 -22.46 23.90 2.45
N GLN A 498 -22.97 23.63 3.66
CA GLN A 498 -23.76 24.63 4.41
C GLN A 498 -22.92 25.81 4.91
N ILE A 499 -21.60 25.67 4.93
CA ILE A 499 -20.64 26.71 5.35
C ILE A 499 -19.70 27.12 4.22
N GLU A 500 -20.06 26.84 2.96
CA GLU A 500 -19.25 27.19 1.78
C GLU A 500 -18.94 28.69 1.76
N GLY A 501 -17.69 29.05 1.52
CA GLY A 501 -17.20 30.43 1.51
C GLY A 501 -17.06 31.10 2.88
N GLN A 502 -17.42 30.41 3.99
CA GLN A 502 -17.22 30.93 5.33
C GLN A 502 -15.78 30.83 5.81
N GLY A 503 -15.45 31.57 6.87
CA GLY A 503 -14.10 31.63 7.43
C GLY A 503 -13.74 30.44 8.30
N LEU A 504 -12.51 30.47 8.82
CA LEU A 504 -11.93 29.41 9.67
C LEU A 504 -12.80 29.08 10.89
N ASP A 505 -13.41 30.06 11.53
CA ASP A 505 -14.24 29.86 12.73
C ASP A 505 -15.41 28.90 12.45
N ALA A 506 -16.08 29.02 11.31
CA ALA A 506 -17.17 28.14 10.92
C ALA A 506 -16.67 26.68 10.68
N ILE A 507 -15.47 26.53 10.11
CA ILE A 507 -14.85 25.22 9.89
C ILE A 507 -14.49 24.54 11.24
N ILE A 508 -14.05 25.32 12.19
CA ILE A 508 -13.75 24.79 13.53
C ILE A 508 -15.04 24.44 14.28
N GLU A 509 -16.06 25.30 14.19
CA GLU A 509 -17.38 25.07 14.83
C GLU A 509 -18.05 23.80 14.33
N ILE A 510 -18.01 23.54 13.00
CA ILE A 510 -18.58 22.30 12.44
C ILE A 510 -17.85 21.06 12.96
N GLY A 511 -16.54 21.13 13.19
CA GLY A 511 -15.76 20.08 13.82
C GLY A 511 -16.16 19.85 15.29
N ASP A 512 -16.52 20.91 16.01
CA ASP A 512 -16.92 20.81 17.40
C ASP A 512 -18.23 20.02 17.58
N TYR A 513 -19.13 19.97 16.59
CA TYR A 513 -20.32 19.09 16.65
C TYR A 513 -19.95 17.61 16.86
N VAL A 514 -18.84 17.16 16.30
CA VAL A 514 -18.34 15.79 16.48
C VAL A 514 -17.72 15.63 17.88
N LEU A 515 -16.86 16.56 18.26
CA LEU A 515 -16.15 16.51 19.54
C LEU A 515 -17.11 16.61 20.73
N ASP A 516 -18.16 17.43 20.62
CA ASP A 516 -19.21 17.62 21.61
C ASP A 516 -20.31 16.54 21.56
N ARG A 517 -20.17 15.55 20.69
CA ARG A 517 -21.12 14.43 20.54
C ARG A 517 -22.54 14.89 20.24
N ASN A 518 -22.70 15.81 19.28
CA ASN A 518 -24.02 16.30 18.87
C ASN A 518 -24.94 15.15 18.42
N ALA A 519 -26.14 15.06 19.04
CA ALA A 519 -27.05 13.93 18.82
C ALA A 519 -27.54 13.81 17.35
N MET A 520 -27.77 14.94 16.67
CA MET A 520 -28.20 14.93 15.26
C MET A 520 -27.08 14.45 14.33
N TRP A 521 -25.81 14.80 14.62
CA TRP A 521 -24.67 14.29 13.88
C TRP A 521 -24.55 12.78 14.04
N ILE A 522 -24.62 12.30 15.30
CA ILE A 522 -24.54 10.86 15.60
C ILE A 522 -25.62 10.07 14.85
N GLU A 523 -26.85 10.56 14.87
CA GLU A 523 -27.98 9.93 14.18
C GLU A 523 -27.77 9.93 12.65
N ALA A 524 -27.38 11.07 12.07
CA ALA A 524 -27.11 11.17 10.63
C ALA A 524 -26.00 10.22 10.18
N CYS A 525 -24.89 10.15 10.94
CA CYS A 525 -23.76 9.27 10.62
C CYS A 525 -24.15 7.79 10.72
N LYS A 526 -24.90 7.40 11.76
CA LYS A 526 -25.39 6.04 11.94
C LYS A 526 -26.36 5.62 10.86
N ASN A 527 -27.27 6.49 10.47
CA ASN A 527 -28.24 6.21 9.40
C ASN A 527 -27.49 5.93 8.09
N VAL A 528 -26.54 6.78 7.71
CA VAL A 528 -25.77 6.61 6.47
C VAL A 528 -24.91 5.34 6.49
N THR A 529 -24.24 5.06 7.60
CA THR A 529 -23.36 3.87 7.69
C THR A 529 -24.14 2.56 7.80
N SER A 530 -25.34 2.55 8.40
CA SER A 530 -26.15 1.34 8.51
C SER A 530 -26.75 0.86 7.18
N GLU A 531 -26.83 1.72 6.19
CA GLU A 531 -27.31 1.38 4.84
C GLU A 531 -26.20 0.79 3.94
N VAL A 532 -24.92 0.89 4.37
CA VAL A 532 -23.78 0.44 3.58
C VAL A 532 -23.65 -1.08 3.66
N ASP A 533 -23.66 -1.73 2.50
CA ASP A 533 -23.37 -3.16 2.38
C ASP A 533 -21.85 -3.40 2.29
N TYR A 534 -21.40 -4.50 2.84
CA TYR A 534 -20.03 -4.96 2.61
C TYR A 534 -19.86 -5.42 1.15
N VAL A 535 -18.72 -5.08 0.55
CA VAL A 535 -18.35 -5.58 -0.76
C VAL A 535 -17.99 -7.07 -0.64
N GLN A 536 -18.78 -7.94 -1.28
CA GLN A 536 -18.58 -9.39 -1.27
C GLN A 536 -17.79 -9.89 -2.49
N GLU A 537 -17.48 -9.00 -3.42
CA GLU A 537 -16.71 -9.31 -4.62
C GLU A 537 -15.21 -9.04 -4.42
N ILE A 538 -14.40 -9.78 -5.17
CA ILE A 538 -12.96 -9.55 -5.24
C ILE A 538 -12.70 -8.53 -6.34
N CYS A 539 -12.10 -7.40 -5.98
CA CYS A 539 -11.74 -6.34 -6.91
C CYS A 539 -10.26 -6.47 -7.30
N ILE A 540 -9.98 -7.24 -8.36
CA ILE A 540 -8.63 -7.36 -8.93
C ILE A 540 -8.62 -6.68 -10.29
N THR A 541 -7.69 -5.77 -10.47
CA THR A 541 -7.52 -5.08 -11.76
C THR A 541 -7.01 -6.04 -12.83
N LYS A 542 -7.48 -5.86 -14.08
CA LYS A 542 -6.99 -6.65 -15.22
C LYS A 542 -5.47 -6.59 -15.38
N PRO A 543 -4.81 -5.40 -15.24
CA PRO A 543 -3.36 -5.32 -15.28
C PRO A 543 -2.66 -6.18 -14.22
N ALA A 544 -3.11 -6.15 -12.97
CA ALA A 544 -2.52 -6.95 -11.91
C ALA A 544 -2.57 -8.46 -12.22
N ARG A 545 -3.70 -8.92 -12.76
CA ARG A 545 -3.89 -10.31 -13.19
C ARG A 545 -2.95 -10.67 -14.36
N ALA A 546 -2.84 -9.79 -15.35
CA ALA A 546 -1.99 -10.01 -16.51
C ALA A 546 -0.50 -10.03 -16.13
N LEU A 547 -0.05 -9.04 -15.35
CA LEU A 547 1.33 -8.93 -14.88
C LEU A 547 1.73 -10.14 -14.04
N ARG A 548 0.88 -10.58 -13.13
CA ARG A 548 1.15 -11.78 -12.32
C ARG A 548 1.25 -13.04 -13.17
N LYS A 549 0.32 -13.29 -14.06
CA LYS A 549 0.35 -14.45 -14.96
C LYS A 549 1.58 -14.44 -15.87
N ALA A 550 1.94 -13.28 -16.41
CA ALA A 550 3.13 -13.15 -17.24
C ALA A 550 4.41 -13.44 -16.43
N PHE A 551 4.50 -12.94 -15.20
CA PHE A 551 5.62 -13.25 -14.30
C PHE A 551 5.70 -14.76 -13.99
N ASP A 552 4.59 -15.42 -13.70
CA ASP A 552 4.57 -16.85 -13.40
C ASP A 552 5.04 -17.67 -14.63
N TYR A 553 4.52 -17.40 -15.83
CA TYR A 553 5.01 -18.05 -17.06
C TYR A 553 6.50 -17.75 -17.33
N GLY A 554 6.92 -16.49 -17.18
CA GLY A 554 8.32 -16.10 -17.34
C GLY A 554 9.24 -16.79 -16.35
N SER A 555 8.80 -17.03 -15.09
CA SER A 555 9.58 -17.73 -14.07
C SER A 555 9.81 -19.20 -14.40
N TYR A 556 8.95 -19.82 -15.21
CA TYR A 556 9.10 -21.18 -15.76
C TYR A 556 9.78 -21.18 -17.13
N GLY A 557 10.18 -20.00 -17.67
CA GLY A 557 10.84 -19.87 -18.98
C GLY A 557 9.89 -19.85 -20.17
N ASP A 558 8.57 -19.81 -19.97
CA ASP A 558 7.56 -19.72 -21.03
C ASP A 558 7.31 -18.23 -21.39
N TYR A 559 8.33 -17.62 -21.99
CA TYR A 559 8.30 -16.20 -22.32
C TYR A 559 7.30 -15.87 -23.44
N GLU A 560 7.01 -16.81 -24.34
CA GLU A 560 6.03 -16.61 -25.42
C GLU A 560 4.61 -16.42 -24.88
N ARG A 561 4.22 -17.22 -23.87
CA ARG A 561 2.92 -17.02 -23.20
C ARG A 561 2.88 -15.74 -22.38
N ALA A 562 3.97 -15.42 -21.68
CA ALA A 562 4.08 -14.16 -20.95
C ALA A 562 3.92 -12.96 -21.91
N GLU A 563 4.62 -12.98 -23.06
CA GLU A 563 4.50 -11.98 -24.11
C GLU A 563 3.06 -11.84 -24.62
N LYS A 564 2.39 -12.96 -24.91
CA LYS A 564 0.99 -12.94 -25.37
C LYS A 564 0.06 -12.26 -24.36
N ILE A 565 0.17 -12.60 -23.08
CA ILE A 565 -0.68 -12.02 -22.02
C ILE A 565 -0.48 -10.50 -21.93
N ILE A 566 0.77 -10.04 -21.96
CA ILE A 566 1.04 -8.60 -21.90
C ILE A 566 0.61 -7.89 -23.20
N ASN A 567 0.74 -8.54 -24.35
CA ASN A 567 0.24 -7.97 -25.61
C ASN A 567 -1.29 -7.80 -25.61
N ASP A 568 -2.03 -8.74 -25.03
CA ASP A 568 -3.48 -8.61 -24.86
C ASP A 568 -3.81 -7.40 -23.97
N LEU A 569 -3.07 -7.21 -22.89
CA LEU A 569 -3.21 -6.04 -22.00
C LEU A 569 -2.90 -4.72 -22.75
N VAL A 570 -1.86 -4.68 -23.58
CA VAL A 570 -1.50 -3.51 -24.40
C VAL A 570 -2.64 -3.14 -25.36
N ASN A 571 -3.28 -4.13 -25.98
CA ASN A 571 -4.34 -3.91 -26.95
C ASN A 571 -5.65 -3.39 -26.30
N GLU A 572 -5.89 -3.69 -25.06
CA GLU A 572 -7.06 -3.23 -24.31
C GLU A 572 -6.89 -1.84 -23.67
N GLU A 573 -5.64 -1.37 -23.53
CA GLU A 573 -5.34 -0.13 -22.80
C GLU A 573 -5.61 1.12 -23.66
N GLY A 574 -6.54 1.96 -23.19
CA GLY A 574 -6.93 3.20 -23.87
C GLY A 574 -6.00 4.39 -23.58
N ASN A 575 -5.42 4.45 -22.37
CA ASN A 575 -4.51 5.52 -22.00
C ASN A 575 -3.15 5.32 -22.66
N SER A 576 -2.75 6.24 -23.54
CA SER A 576 -1.50 6.11 -24.32
C SER A 576 -0.27 5.97 -23.42
N ARG A 577 -0.21 6.73 -22.31
CA ARG A 577 0.93 6.71 -21.38
C ARG A 577 1.04 5.36 -20.67
N VAL A 578 -0.05 4.82 -20.17
CA VAL A 578 -0.11 3.49 -19.57
C VAL A 578 0.18 2.40 -20.59
N ARG A 579 -0.38 2.52 -21.80
CA ARG A 579 -0.10 1.61 -22.91
C ARG A 579 1.38 1.57 -23.27
N GLY A 580 2.06 2.73 -23.31
CA GLY A 580 3.50 2.81 -23.51
C GLY A 580 4.29 2.05 -22.44
N TYR A 581 3.89 2.16 -21.19
CA TYR A 581 4.49 1.39 -20.09
C TYR A 581 4.28 -0.13 -20.24
N TYR A 582 3.06 -0.56 -20.59
CA TYR A 582 2.82 -1.99 -20.84
C TYR A 582 3.57 -2.50 -22.07
N LYS A 583 3.78 -1.67 -23.10
CA LYS A 583 4.66 -2.01 -24.24
C LYS A 583 6.12 -2.16 -23.81
N GLN A 584 6.62 -1.38 -22.84
CA GLN A 584 7.96 -1.61 -22.29
C GLN A 584 8.01 -2.98 -21.61
N ILE A 585 7.04 -3.35 -20.80
CA ILE A 585 6.96 -4.68 -20.15
C ILE A 585 6.85 -5.78 -21.21
N LEU A 586 6.08 -5.57 -22.28
CA LEU A 586 6.02 -6.48 -23.43
C LEU A 586 7.39 -6.68 -24.06
N ALA A 587 8.15 -5.60 -24.26
CA ALA A 587 9.50 -5.64 -24.81
C ALA A 587 10.47 -6.40 -23.88
N GLU A 588 10.30 -6.31 -22.55
CA GLU A 588 11.09 -7.06 -21.57
C GLU A 588 10.95 -8.57 -21.77
N TYR A 589 9.72 -9.08 -21.95
CA TYR A 589 9.48 -10.50 -22.22
C TYR A 589 9.93 -10.90 -23.63
N ALA A 590 9.66 -10.08 -24.66
CA ALA A 590 10.09 -10.34 -26.03
C ALA A 590 11.63 -10.41 -26.15
N ASN A 591 12.38 -9.71 -25.31
CA ASN A 591 13.84 -9.70 -25.36
C ASN A 591 14.48 -11.06 -25.01
N PHE A 592 13.77 -11.94 -24.32
CA PHE A 592 14.24 -13.30 -24.06
C PHE A 592 14.23 -14.19 -25.31
N THR A 593 13.38 -13.89 -26.28
CA THR A 593 13.19 -14.68 -27.52
C THR A 593 13.73 -13.98 -28.75
N ASP A 594 13.46 -12.68 -28.92
CA ASP A 594 13.87 -11.88 -30.06
C ASP A 594 14.21 -10.44 -29.66
N LYS A 595 15.52 -10.15 -29.55
CA LYS A 595 16.03 -8.84 -29.15
C LYS A 595 15.65 -7.71 -30.16
N ASN A 596 15.58 -8.02 -31.46
CA ASN A 596 15.19 -7.03 -32.44
C ASN A 596 13.72 -6.65 -32.33
N LYS A 597 12.85 -7.65 -32.18
CA LYS A 597 11.41 -7.43 -31.91
C LYS A 597 11.23 -6.58 -30.65
N ALA A 598 11.95 -6.88 -29.56
CA ALA A 598 11.89 -6.12 -28.31
C ALA A 598 12.19 -4.64 -28.53
N GLN A 599 13.25 -4.31 -29.28
CA GLN A 599 13.60 -2.91 -29.58
C GLN A 599 12.55 -2.22 -30.47
N GLN A 600 11.94 -2.93 -31.42
CA GLN A 600 10.84 -2.39 -32.22
C GLN A 600 9.61 -2.07 -31.39
N ILE A 601 9.27 -2.96 -30.44
CA ILE A 601 8.18 -2.74 -29.48
C ILE A 601 8.50 -1.52 -28.61
N LEU A 602 9.72 -1.42 -28.08
CA LEU A 602 10.15 -0.31 -27.25
C LEU A 602 10.12 1.02 -28.01
N LYS A 603 10.52 1.03 -29.29
CA LYS A 603 10.40 2.21 -30.16
C LYS A 603 8.93 2.63 -30.35
N SER A 604 8.00 1.68 -30.47
CA SER A 604 6.57 1.96 -30.49
C SER A 604 6.08 2.47 -29.14
N ALA A 605 6.57 1.88 -28.04
CA ALA A 605 6.23 2.29 -26.68
C ALA A 605 6.63 3.74 -26.39
N LYS A 606 7.81 4.17 -26.88
CA LYS A 606 8.32 5.54 -26.71
C LYS A 606 7.44 6.61 -27.37
N ARG A 607 6.71 6.25 -28.43
CA ARG A 607 5.71 7.15 -29.05
C ARG A 607 4.47 7.33 -28.18
N ASP A 608 4.10 6.31 -27.43
CA ASP A 608 2.95 6.35 -26.51
C ASP A 608 3.32 7.02 -25.17
N ASN A 609 4.58 6.83 -24.73
CA ASN A 609 5.06 7.37 -23.45
C ASN A 609 6.55 7.72 -23.54
N ILE A 610 6.86 9.00 -23.46
CA ILE A 610 8.24 9.51 -23.56
C ILE A 610 9.10 9.27 -22.32
N GLU A 611 8.49 8.93 -21.18
CA GLU A 611 9.18 8.74 -19.89
C GLU A 611 9.80 7.34 -19.72
N ILE A 612 9.51 6.41 -20.61
CA ILE A 612 10.06 5.05 -20.57
C ILE A 612 11.49 5.00 -21.12
N LEU A 613 12.11 3.82 -21.07
CA LEU A 613 13.46 3.58 -21.59
C LEU A 613 13.59 3.97 -23.07
N ASN A 614 14.77 4.52 -23.44
CA ASN A 614 15.12 4.81 -24.81
C ASN A 614 15.56 3.52 -25.53
N PRO A 615 15.08 3.23 -26.74
CA PRO A 615 15.56 2.08 -27.53
C PRO A 615 17.02 2.23 -27.94
N ILE A 616 17.70 1.12 -28.23
CA ILE A 616 19.11 1.11 -28.66
C ILE A 616 19.30 1.87 -29.97
N GLU A 617 18.35 1.77 -30.92
CA GLU A 617 18.42 2.44 -32.21
C GLU A 617 17.63 3.76 -32.22
N GLY A 618 18.37 4.83 -32.42
CA GLY A 618 17.94 6.10 -32.95
C GLY A 618 16.70 6.74 -32.36
N ILE A 619 16.93 7.67 -31.45
CA ILE A 619 15.91 8.61 -31.00
C ILE A 619 15.53 9.48 -32.19
N GLN A 620 14.29 9.38 -32.68
CA GLN A 620 13.77 10.33 -33.66
C GLN A 620 13.42 11.62 -32.94
N PHE A 621 14.19 12.67 -33.23
CA PHE A 621 13.86 14.01 -32.76
C PHE A 621 12.58 14.46 -33.47
N ILE A 622 11.48 14.55 -32.72
CA ILE A 622 10.27 15.19 -33.21
C ILE A 622 10.41 16.65 -32.85
N LYS A 623 10.68 17.49 -33.87
CA LYS A 623 10.67 18.93 -33.67
C LYS A 623 9.22 19.37 -33.51
N GLU A 624 8.85 19.78 -32.29
CA GLU A 624 7.58 20.43 -32.09
C GLU A 624 7.66 21.86 -32.61
N GLY A 625 6.86 22.16 -33.64
CA GLY A 625 6.73 23.49 -34.15
C GLY A 625 5.34 24.04 -33.74
N ASN A 626 5.31 24.98 -32.82
CA ASN A 626 4.09 25.71 -32.52
C ASN A 626 4.10 27.01 -33.36
N SER A 627 3.02 27.28 -34.05
CA SER A 627 2.81 28.61 -34.62
C SER A 627 2.22 29.52 -33.55
N LEU A 628 2.64 30.79 -33.53
CA LEU A 628 2.09 31.79 -32.62
C LEU A 628 0.56 31.95 -32.74
N LEU A 629 -0.01 31.60 -33.89
CA LEU A 629 -1.47 31.62 -34.16
C LEU A 629 -2.25 30.47 -33.49
N GLU A 630 -1.56 29.44 -33.03
CA GLU A 630 -2.16 28.26 -32.40
C GLU A 630 -2.08 28.30 -30.88
N GLN A 631 -1.33 29.24 -30.31
CA GLN A 631 -1.12 29.31 -28.85
C GLN A 631 -2.43 29.36 -28.05
N SER A 632 -3.36 30.25 -28.42
CA SER A 632 -4.66 30.36 -27.74
C SER A 632 -5.50 29.08 -27.85
N ARG A 633 -5.42 28.39 -29.01
CA ARG A 633 -6.12 27.12 -29.20
C ARG A 633 -5.52 26.04 -28.29
N ASN A 634 -4.19 25.96 -28.25
CA ASN A 634 -3.48 25.01 -27.39
C ASN A 634 -3.82 25.21 -25.91
N ILE A 635 -3.95 26.48 -25.47
CA ILE A 635 -4.37 26.81 -24.10
C ILE A 635 -5.78 26.28 -23.83
N ILE A 636 -6.73 26.59 -24.71
CA ILE A 636 -8.12 26.16 -24.58
C ILE A 636 -8.23 24.63 -24.58
N ASP A 637 -7.56 23.98 -25.53
CA ASP A 637 -7.57 22.52 -25.63
C ASP A 637 -6.95 21.88 -24.39
N ARG A 638 -5.89 22.48 -23.83
CA ARG A 638 -5.25 22.00 -22.62
C ARG A 638 -6.13 22.17 -21.37
N ILE A 639 -6.79 23.33 -21.22
CA ILE A 639 -7.73 23.58 -20.14
C ILE A 639 -8.90 22.60 -20.21
N ASN A 640 -9.50 22.43 -21.38
CA ASN A 640 -10.61 21.48 -21.59
C ASN A 640 -10.21 20.03 -21.34
N TYR A 641 -8.95 19.66 -21.62
CA TYR A 641 -8.43 18.32 -21.35
C TYR A 641 -8.21 18.05 -19.86
N LEU A 642 -7.77 19.07 -19.11
CA LEU A 642 -7.35 18.89 -17.71
C LEU A 642 -8.52 18.93 -16.75
N GLN A 643 -9.59 19.73 -17.05
CA GLN A 643 -10.50 20.17 -16.03
C GLN A 643 -11.94 20.19 -16.51
N HIS A 644 -12.85 19.80 -15.64
CA HIS A 644 -14.28 19.79 -15.91
C HIS A 644 -14.95 21.11 -15.50
N ASP A 645 -14.37 21.82 -14.51
CA ASP A 645 -14.86 23.11 -14.05
C ASP A 645 -13.73 24.09 -13.61
N GLU A 646 -14.11 25.30 -13.24
CA GLU A 646 -13.18 26.36 -12.82
C GLU A 646 -12.44 26.01 -11.51
N ASN A 647 -13.09 25.29 -10.61
CA ASN A 647 -12.54 24.92 -9.31
C ASN A 647 -11.41 23.90 -9.48
N ASP A 648 -11.62 22.92 -10.33
CA ASP A 648 -10.63 21.90 -10.65
C ASP A 648 -9.39 22.53 -11.28
N LEU A 649 -9.57 23.53 -12.16
CA LEU A 649 -8.46 24.27 -12.76
C LEU A 649 -7.64 25.01 -11.70
N ILE A 650 -8.29 25.68 -10.75
CA ILE A 650 -7.61 26.38 -9.66
C ILE A 650 -6.81 25.42 -8.79
N LEU A 651 -7.40 24.29 -8.40
CA LEU A 651 -6.71 23.26 -7.61
C LEU A 651 -5.50 22.70 -8.34
N TYR A 652 -5.64 22.44 -9.63
CA TYR A 652 -4.53 21.98 -10.44
C TYR A 652 -3.40 23.01 -10.52
N LEU A 653 -3.73 24.30 -10.75
CA LEU A 653 -2.74 25.38 -10.80
C LEU A 653 -2.03 25.55 -9.45
N ASP A 654 -2.77 25.54 -8.33
CA ASP A 654 -2.19 25.58 -6.99
C ASP A 654 -1.20 24.42 -6.77
N SER A 655 -1.56 23.22 -7.20
CA SER A 655 -0.68 22.04 -7.13
C SER A 655 0.60 22.21 -7.96
N VAL A 656 0.50 22.79 -9.17
CA VAL A 656 1.69 23.06 -10.01
C VAL A 656 2.55 24.16 -9.39
N LEU A 657 1.94 25.19 -8.81
CA LEU A 657 2.66 26.29 -8.14
C LEU A 657 3.39 25.82 -6.88
N ASP A 658 2.83 24.88 -6.13
CA ASP A 658 3.51 24.26 -4.97
C ASP A 658 4.78 23.51 -5.38
N ASP A 659 4.77 22.88 -6.55
CA ASP A 659 5.93 22.16 -7.10
C ASP A 659 7.01 23.10 -7.66
N LEU A 660 6.73 24.39 -7.86
CA LEU A 660 7.72 25.40 -8.26
C LEU A 660 8.63 25.90 -7.11
N ARG A 661 8.47 25.35 -5.93
CA ARG A 661 9.30 25.76 -4.79
C ARG A 661 10.66 25.04 -4.81
N PHE A 662 11.73 25.80 -4.61
CA PHE A 662 13.08 25.26 -4.41
C PHE A 662 13.19 24.69 -2.98
N VAL A 663 12.80 23.45 -2.80
CA VAL A 663 12.96 22.70 -1.55
C VAL A 663 13.81 21.47 -1.81
N GLU A 664 14.46 20.96 -0.77
CA GLU A 664 15.16 19.69 -0.87
C GLU A 664 14.23 18.61 -1.43
N ASN A 665 14.70 17.82 -2.38
CA ASN A 665 13.97 16.73 -3.03
C ASN A 665 12.96 17.12 -4.11
N SER A 666 12.93 18.38 -4.55
CA SER A 666 11.89 18.84 -5.48
C SER A 666 12.35 19.03 -6.93
N SER A 667 13.64 18.80 -7.27
CA SER A 667 14.16 19.10 -8.62
C SER A 667 13.27 18.53 -9.73
N LYS A 668 12.93 17.25 -9.65
CA LYS A 668 12.09 16.57 -10.62
C LYS A 668 10.65 17.11 -10.68
N ARG A 669 10.06 17.43 -9.52
CA ARG A 669 8.73 18.03 -9.44
C ARG A 669 8.76 19.44 -10.00
N PHE A 670 9.81 20.20 -9.66
CA PHE A 670 10.04 21.53 -10.17
C PHE A 670 10.18 21.56 -11.73
N GLU A 671 11.00 20.67 -12.30
CA GLU A 671 11.14 20.54 -13.75
C GLU A 671 9.81 20.19 -14.44
N ASN A 672 9.04 19.26 -13.85
CA ASN A 672 7.72 18.91 -14.35
C ASN A 672 6.74 20.09 -14.25
N ALA A 673 6.78 20.83 -13.15
CA ALA A 673 5.92 22.01 -12.96
C ALA A 673 6.27 23.11 -13.97
N ILE A 674 7.54 23.35 -14.23
CA ILE A 674 7.98 24.28 -15.30
C ILE A 674 7.44 23.82 -16.66
N LYS A 675 7.59 22.54 -17.01
CA LYS A 675 7.05 21.99 -18.24
C LYS A 675 5.53 22.18 -18.33
N ASP A 676 4.82 21.85 -17.25
CA ASP A 676 3.35 21.96 -17.21
C ASP A 676 2.90 23.43 -17.37
N ILE A 677 3.62 24.40 -16.80
CA ILE A 677 3.35 25.82 -17.00
C ILE A 677 3.52 26.22 -18.46
N PHE A 678 4.61 25.85 -19.11
CA PHE A 678 4.82 26.17 -20.53
C PHE A 678 3.72 25.60 -21.42
N ILE A 679 3.27 24.35 -21.13
CA ILE A 679 2.15 23.74 -21.83
C ILE A 679 0.84 24.48 -21.55
N LEU A 680 0.60 24.90 -20.31
CA LEU A 680 -0.61 25.66 -19.91
C LEU A 680 -0.72 27.01 -20.61
N ILE A 681 0.41 27.67 -20.84
CA ILE A 681 0.43 28.95 -21.59
C ILE A 681 0.54 28.74 -23.11
N GLY A 682 0.32 27.50 -23.60
CA GLY A 682 0.17 27.15 -25.01
C GLY A 682 1.45 26.91 -25.79
N TYR A 683 2.60 26.79 -25.11
CA TYR A 683 3.86 26.40 -25.72
C TYR A 683 4.03 24.88 -25.77
N GLY A 684 4.79 24.38 -26.75
CA GLY A 684 5.36 23.03 -26.66
C GLY A 684 6.51 23.05 -25.66
N ALA A 685 6.48 22.14 -24.70
CA ALA A 685 7.53 22.00 -23.70
C ALA A 685 8.00 20.54 -23.63
N ARG A 686 9.31 20.36 -23.56
CA ARG A 686 9.98 19.05 -23.49
C ARG A 686 10.98 19.03 -22.33
N GLN A 687 11.38 17.83 -21.99
CA GLN A 687 12.54 17.56 -21.14
C GLN A 687 13.56 16.76 -21.97
N PRO A 688 14.43 17.44 -22.74
CA PRO A 688 15.30 16.77 -23.70
C PRO A 688 16.22 15.73 -23.07
N GLU A 689 16.70 16.01 -21.88
CA GLU A 689 17.54 15.10 -21.12
C GLU A 689 16.85 13.74 -20.86
N ARG A 690 15.56 13.73 -20.51
CA ARG A 690 14.79 12.51 -20.33
C ARG A 690 14.39 11.82 -21.63
N GLU A 691 14.17 12.61 -22.67
CA GLU A 691 13.68 12.12 -23.97
C GLU A 691 14.80 11.58 -24.85
N VAL A 692 15.95 12.26 -24.84
CA VAL A 692 17.06 11.99 -25.78
C VAL A 692 18.41 11.75 -25.07
N GLY A 693 18.45 11.82 -23.73
CA GLY A 693 19.66 11.63 -22.94
C GLY A 693 20.65 12.80 -22.99
N LYS A 694 20.27 13.93 -23.63
CA LYS A 694 21.09 15.14 -23.72
C LYS A 694 20.24 16.37 -23.47
N GLY A 695 20.68 17.23 -22.56
CA GLY A 695 20.02 18.47 -22.16
C GLY A 695 20.59 19.69 -22.86
N PRO A 696 19.98 20.88 -22.63
CA PRO A 696 20.48 22.15 -23.19
C PRO A 696 21.76 22.63 -22.52
N ASP A 697 22.24 21.99 -21.48
CA ASP A 697 23.46 22.33 -20.77
C ASP A 697 24.72 21.61 -21.34
N ASP A 698 24.58 20.85 -22.43
CA ASP A 698 25.67 20.16 -23.15
C ASP A 698 26.29 21.02 -24.22
#